data_c1a2b67c8cb61104560cf91a7776e43c
#
_entry.id   c1a2b67c8cb61104560cf91a7776e43c
#
_cell.length_a   1.000
_cell.length_b   1.000
_cell.length_c   1.000
_cell.angle_alpha   90.00
_cell.angle_beta   90.00
_cell.angle_gamma   90.00
#
_symmetry.space_group_name_H-M   'P 1'
#
loop_
_entity.id
_entity.type
_entity.pdbx_description
1 polymer ?
#
loop_
_entity_poly.entity_id
_entity_poly.type
_entity_poly.pdbx_seq_one_letter_code
_entity_poly.pdbx_strand_id
1 'polypeptide(L)'
;MVYDIDMLRSFYSNFPKRVDAAREQVGRPLTLAEKILYAHLYEESDICPFRRGEDYVNFRPDRVAMQDATAQMALLQFMNAGKSQSAVPATVHCDHLIQANMGAKTDIATATQSNSEVYDFLKSVSDKYGIGFWKPGAGIIHQVVLENYAFPGGMMIGTDSHTPNAGGLGMIAIGVGGADAVDVMTGMEWELKMPKLIGVKLTGSLSGWASPKDVILKLAGILTVKGGTNAIIEYFGPGAASLSATGKATICNMGAEVGATTSLFPFNLNMATYLRATGRDDVAEWATAVSDYLEADMDVQAQPDSFYDRVIVINLSELEPHINGPFTPDAATPISEFATKVKENGWPRKMEVGLIGSCTNSSYQDLSRAASIARQAAEDKIPVAAPLIINPGSEQIRYTAERDGILGDFEQIGATVMANACGPCIGQWKRHTDDNTRKNSIVTSFNRNFAKRADGNPNTHAFVASPELTLALTIAGDLCFNPLTDTLKTADGREVKLKEPEGTDFPPKGFEVKDNGYVAPTGKDAEVVINPGSNRLQVLKPFAAWDGKELIEMPLLLKAEGKCTTDHISMAGPWLRFRGHLENISDNMLMGAVNAFNGKTNSVLNQLNGKYEAVSAVAKQYKAKGISSIVVAEENYGEGSSREHAAMEPRFLNVKVILAKSFARIHETNLKKQGMLALTXXXXXXXDKDDYKKVREEDKISIVGLKEFAPGKPLTAILYHADGTEESFAVNHTYNELQIKWFKAGAALNAAR
;
A
#
# COMPACT_ATOMS: atom_id res chain seq x y z
N MET A 1 11.50 -1.48 26.09
CA MET A 1 10.81 -2.31 25.11
C MET A 1 9.82 -1.43 24.34
N VAL A 2 9.88 -1.42 23.01
CA VAL A 2 9.02 -0.52 22.25
C VAL A 2 7.60 -1.06 22.04
N TYR A 3 7.40 -2.36 22.17
CA TYR A 3 6.07 -2.95 22.01
C TYR A 3 5.37 -3.07 23.38
N ASP A 4 4.04 -3.15 23.30
CA ASP A 4 3.20 -3.17 24.51
C ASP A 4 3.01 -4.60 24.99
N ILE A 5 3.86 -5.01 25.95
CA ILE A 5 3.87 -6.40 26.41
C ILE A 5 2.59 -6.77 27.16
N ASP A 6 1.99 -5.82 27.88
CA ASP A 6 0.75 -6.13 28.63
C ASP A 6 -0.41 -6.36 27.68
N MET A 7 -0.48 -5.59 26.59
CA MET A 7 -1.53 -5.81 25.59
C MET A 7 -1.37 -7.19 24.96
N LEU A 8 -0.13 -7.58 24.66
CA LEU A 8 0.15 -8.87 24.04
C LEU A 8 -0.14 -10.03 24.98
N ARG A 9 0.21 -9.89 26.27
CA ARG A 9 -0.10 -10.91 27.26
C ARG A 9 -1.60 -11.15 27.33
N SER A 10 -2.37 -10.08 27.41
CA SER A 10 -3.83 -10.15 27.45
C SER A 10 -4.39 -10.76 26.16
N PHE A 11 -3.81 -10.37 25.02
CA PHE A 11 -4.26 -10.89 23.74
C PHE A 11 -4.16 -12.41 23.69
N TYR A 12 -2.98 -12.95 24.03
CA TYR A 12 -2.80 -14.40 23.93
C TYR A 12 -3.57 -15.19 24.97
N SER A 13 -3.85 -14.57 26.12
CA SER A 13 -4.70 -15.21 27.13
C SER A 13 -6.15 -15.31 26.65
N ASN A 14 -6.62 -14.40 25.83
CA ASN A 14 -8.01 -14.38 25.36
C ASN A 14 -8.24 -14.99 23.99
N PHE A 15 -7.20 -15.07 23.16
CA PHE A 15 -7.37 -15.49 21.77
C PHE A 15 -8.00 -16.87 21.62
N PRO A 16 -7.52 -17.91 22.34
CA PRO A 16 -8.15 -19.23 22.21
C PRO A 16 -9.63 -19.23 22.57
N LYS A 17 -10.03 -18.49 23.59
CA LYS A 17 -11.43 -18.43 23.99
C LYS A 17 -12.29 -17.83 22.88
N ARG A 18 -11.80 -16.78 22.25
CA ARG A 18 -12.54 -16.11 21.19
C ARG A 18 -12.66 -16.99 19.95
N VAL A 19 -11.59 -17.72 19.62
CA VAL A 19 -11.62 -18.63 18.49
C VAL A 19 -12.59 -19.79 18.75
N ASP A 20 -12.55 -20.36 19.97
CA ASP A 20 -13.46 -21.45 20.32
C ASP A 20 -14.92 -20.97 20.23
N ALA A 21 -15.21 -19.77 20.74
CA ALA A 21 -16.55 -19.20 20.65
C ALA A 21 -16.98 -19.02 19.20
N ALA A 22 -16.08 -18.55 18.36
CA ALA A 22 -16.38 -18.35 16.94
C ALA A 22 -16.69 -19.67 16.25
N ARG A 23 -15.85 -20.69 16.51
CA ARG A 23 -16.06 -22.00 15.89
C ARG A 23 -17.42 -22.57 16.28
N GLU A 24 -17.81 -22.40 17.55
CA GLU A 24 -19.10 -22.90 18.03
C GLU A 24 -20.26 -22.17 17.38
N GLN A 25 -20.19 -20.84 17.30
CA GLN A 25 -21.27 -20.02 16.74
C GLN A 25 -21.39 -20.17 15.23
N VAL A 26 -20.25 -20.24 14.53
CA VAL A 26 -20.25 -20.41 13.08
C VAL A 26 -20.63 -21.83 12.69
N GLY A 27 -20.27 -22.79 13.52
CA GLY A 27 -20.73 -24.18 13.37
C GLY A 27 -19.99 -25.00 12.32
N ARG A 28 -18.73 -24.63 12.03
CA ARG A 28 -17.91 -25.39 11.08
C ARG A 28 -16.42 -25.10 11.32
N PRO A 29 -15.55 -25.90 10.69
CA PRO A 29 -14.10 -25.58 10.77
C PRO A 29 -13.82 -24.21 10.19
N LEU A 30 -12.79 -23.56 10.72
CA LEU A 30 -12.43 -22.20 10.36
C LEU A 30 -11.06 -22.14 9.68
N THR A 31 -10.95 -21.26 8.68
CA THR A 31 -9.65 -20.87 8.15
C THR A 31 -8.91 -20.01 9.17
N LEU A 32 -7.61 -19.82 8.97
CA LEU A 32 -6.85 -18.93 9.85
C LEU A 32 -7.39 -17.51 9.82
N ALA A 33 -7.66 -17.00 8.60
CA ALA A 33 -8.18 -15.64 8.50
C ALA A 33 -9.48 -15.49 9.28
N GLU A 34 -10.37 -16.49 9.22
CA GLU A 34 -11.62 -16.43 9.97
C GLU A 34 -11.38 -16.44 11.46
N LYS A 35 -10.44 -17.26 11.94
CA LYS A 35 -10.13 -17.27 13.36
C LYS A 35 -9.74 -15.88 13.85
N ILE A 36 -8.88 -15.22 13.10
CA ILE A 36 -8.39 -13.88 13.49
C ILE A 36 -9.51 -12.86 13.38
N LEU A 37 -10.27 -12.88 12.28
CA LEU A 37 -11.35 -11.91 12.09
C LEU A 37 -12.39 -12.04 13.20
N TYR A 38 -12.85 -13.27 13.45
CA TYR A 38 -13.87 -13.48 14.48
C TYR A 38 -13.35 -13.15 15.87
N ALA A 39 -12.04 -13.29 16.11
CA ALA A 39 -11.47 -12.95 17.41
C ALA A 39 -11.37 -11.43 17.62
N HIS A 40 -11.59 -10.63 16.58
CA HIS A 40 -11.44 -9.18 16.65
C HIS A 40 -12.75 -8.43 16.40
N LEU A 41 -13.89 -9.08 16.61
CA LEU A 41 -15.16 -8.36 16.47
C LEU A 41 -15.24 -7.23 17.47
N TYR A 42 -15.77 -6.09 17.06
CA TYR A 42 -15.90 -4.94 17.94
C TYR A 42 -16.75 -5.28 19.18
N GLU A 43 -17.89 -5.99 18.94
CA GLU A 43 -18.70 -6.54 20.02
C GLU A 43 -18.64 -8.05 19.92
N GLU A 44 -18.09 -8.70 20.96
CA GLU A 44 -17.94 -10.15 20.95
C GLU A 44 -19.27 -10.88 20.80
N SER A 45 -20.35 -10.28 21.29
CA SER A 45 -21.68 -10.88 21.22
C SER A 45 -22.25 -10.92 19.80
N ASP A 46 -21.63 -10.22 18.86
CA ASP A 46 -22.13 -10.15 17.48
C ASP A 46 -21.73 -11.35 16.61
N ILE A 47 -21.10 -12.37 17.18
CA ILE A 47 -20.65 -13.51 16.39
C ILE A 47 -21.84 -14.19 15.71
N CYS A 48 -21.73 -14.33 14.39
CA CYS A 48 -22.67 -15.13 13.60
C CYS A 48 -21.92 -15.55 12.33
N PRO A 49 -22.46 -16.51 11.57
CA PRO A 49 -21.75 -16.88 10.32
C PRO A 49 -21.93 -15.79 9.27
N PHE A 50 -21.03 -14.82 9.29
CA PHE A 50 -21.07 -13.73 8.33
C PHE A 50 -20.81 -14.23 6.91
N ARG A 51 -21.56 -13.66 5.95
CA ARG A 51 -21.46 -14.06 4.55
C ARG A 51 -20.32 -13.30 3.87
N ARG A 52 -19.36 -14.06 3.34
CA ARG A 52 -18.22 -13.48 2.66
C ARG A 52 -18.65 -12.71 1.42
N GLY A 53 -18.08 -11.54 1.24
CA GLY A 53 -18.37 -10.69 0.09
C GLY A 53 -19.67 -9.94 0.19
N GLU A 54 -20.42 -10.10 1.29
CA GLU A 54 -21.75 -9.49 1.43
C GLU A 54 -21.92 -8.71 2.73
N ASP A 55 -21.65 -9.31 3.88
CA ASP A 55 -21.95 -8.70 5.17
C ASP A 55 -20.88 -7.70 5.57
N TYR A 56 -21.30 -6.57 6.11
CA TYR A 56 -20.41 -5.59 6.72
C TYR A 56 -20.27 -5.92 8.20
N VAL A 57 -19.03 -5.92 8.67
CA VAL A 57 -18.69 -6.37 10.01
C VAL A 57 -17.84 -5.30 10.69
N ASN A 58 -18.10 -5.07 11.97
CA ASN A 58 -17.37 -4.09 12.77
C ASN A 58 -16.27 -4.79 13.56
N PHE A 59 -15.04 -4.28 13.43
CA PHE A 59 -13.86 -4.87 14.06
C PHE A 59 -13.19 -3.90 15.02
N ARG A 60 -12.37 -4.45 15.90
CA ARG A 60 -11.53 -3.69 16.83
C ARG A 60 -10.08 -4.11 16.62
N PRO A 61 -9.37 -3.43 15.71
CA PRO A 61 -7.95 -3.74 15.52
C PRO A 61 -7.11 -3.48 16.77
N ASP A 62 -6.02 -4.22 16.91
CA ASP A 62 -5.14 -4.12 18.07
C ASP A 62 -4.25 -2.89 18.03
N ARG A 63 -3.91 -2.38 16.85
CA ARG A 63 -2.99 -1.25 16.73
C ARG A 63 -3.08 -0.56 15.39
N VAL A 64 -2.47 0.63 15.33
CA VAL A 64 -2.44 1.46 14.11
C VAL A 64 -0.99 1.88 13.83
N ALA A 65 -0.59 1.84 12.55
CA ALA A 65 0.69 2.37 12.13
C ALA A 65 0.48 3.41 11.03
N MET A 66 1.23 4.52 11.08
CA MET A 66 1.07 5.61 10.13
C MET A 66 2.42 6.03 9.57
N GLN A 67 2.51 6.24 8.26
CA GLN A 67 3.72 6.80 7.68
C GLN A 67 3.62 8.33 7.65
N ASP A 68 4.75 9.00 7.51
CA ASP A 68 4.81 10.43 7.78
C ASP A 68 4.02 11.31 6.83
N ALA A 69 3.82 10.88 5.59
CA ALA A 69 3.03 11.69 4.66
C ALA A 69 1.54 11.66 5.03
N THR A 70 1.01 10.46 5.30
CA THR A 70 -0.42 10.32 5.61
C THR A 70 -0.72 10.65 7.08
N ALA A 71 0.25 10.49 7.98
CA ALA A 71 0.04 10.80 9.40
C ALA A 71 -0.31 12.26 9.62
N GLN A 72 0.20 13.15 8.77
CA GLN A 72 -0.08 14.57 8.93
C GLN A 72 -1.59 14.83 8.96
N MET A 73 -2.27 14.38 7.92
CA MET A 73 -3.71 14.61 7.81
C MET A 73 -4.49 13.78 8.83
N ALA A 74 -4.05 12.54 9.09
CA ALA A 74 -4.73 11.70 10.08
C ALA A 74 -4.67 12.36 11.47
N LEU A 75 -3.52 12.87 11.85
CA LEU A 75 -3.38 13.46 13.19
C LEU A 75 -4.05 14.83 13.29
N LEU A 76 -4.09 15.59 12.19
CA LEU A 76 -4.89 16.81 12.18
C LEU A 76 -6.36 16.48 12.42
N GLN A 77 -6.85 15.40 11.84
CA GLN A 77 -8.23 14.96 12.08
C GLN A 77 -8.41 14.44 13.52
N PHE A 78 -7.44 13.69 14.02
CA PHE A 78 -7.51 13.15 15.38
C PHE A 78 -7.62 14.27 16.41
N MET A 79 -6.90 15.38 16.21
CA MET A 79 -6.96 16.51 17.11
C MET A 79 -8.38 17.04 17.24
N ASN A 80 -9.18 16.94 16.17
CA ASN A 80 -10.57 17.41 16.19
C ASN A 80 -11.51 16.47 16.95
N ALA A 81 -11.05 15.28 17.32
CA ALA A 81 -11.90 14.29 17.98
C ALA A 81 -12.02 14.52 19.50
N GLY A 82 -11.16 15.35 20.07
CA GLY A 82 -11.24 15.70 21.49
C GLY A 82 -10.80 14.63 22.46
N LYS A 83 -10.02 13.65 22.01
CA LYS A 83 -9.53 12.57 22.85
C LYS A 83 -8.21 12.96 23.54
N SER A 84 -7.96 12.40 24.71
CA SER A 84 -6.73 12.71 25.44
C SER A 84 -5.54 11.87 24.96
N GLN A 85 -5.82 10.69 24.40
CA GLN A 85 -4.77 9.84 23.84
C GLN A 85 -5.38 8.80 22.91
N SER A 86 -4.53 8.13 22.14
CA SER A 86 -4.99 7.07 21.25
C SER A 86 -5.58 5.92 22.06
N ALA A 87 -6.70 5.37 21.57
CA ALA A 87 -7.37 4.26 22.25
C ALA A 87 -6.61 2.95 22.11
N VAL A 88 -5.75 2.83 21.09
CA VAL A 88 -4.95 1.63 20.86
C VAL A 88 -3.50 2.07 20.65
N PRO A 89 -2.53 1.17 20.82
CA PRO A 89 -1.15 1.52 20.46
C PRO A 89 -1.07 2.01 19.02
N ALA A 90 -0.36 3.11 18.82
CA ALA A 90 -0.22 3.72 17.49
C ALA A 90 1.20 4.25 17.33
N THR A 91 1.68 4.27 16.09
CA THR A 91 3.03 4.76 15.80
C THR A 91 3.04 5.59 14.53
N VAL A 92 4.02 6.51 14.47
CA VAL A 92 4.30 7.32 13.30
C VAL A 92 5.72 7.01 12.83
N HIS A 93 5.88 6.80 11.52
CA HIS A 93 7.16 6.40 10.94
C HIS A 93 7.55 7.38 9.84
N CYS A 94 8.76 7.96 9.94
CA CYS A 94 9.19 9.02 9.04
C CYS A 94 10.01 8.44 7.89
N ASP A 95 9.33 7.83 6.92
CA ASP A 95 9.99 7.12 5.84
C ASP A 95 9.61 7.56 4.43
N HIS A 96 8.66 8.48 4.27
CA HIS A 96 8.21 8.86 2.93
C HIS A 96 8.77 10.19 2.43
N LEU A 97 9.23 11.05 3.32
CA LEU A 97 9.62 12.42 2.93
C LEU A 97 11.10 12.59 2.62
N ILE A 98 11.89 11.52 2.73
CA ILE A 98 13.32 11.59 2.45
C ILE A 98 13.54 11.34 0.96
N GLN A 99 14.12 12.33 0.27
CA GLN A 99 14.44 12.17 -1.15
C GLN A 99 15.81 11.53 -1.32
N ALA A 100 15.88 10.46 -2.10
CA ALA A 100 17.14 9.80 -2.43
C ALA A 100 17.89 10.62 -3.47
N ASN A 101 19.12 11.01 -3.14
CA ASN A 101 19.92 11.86 -4.01
C ASN A 101 21.41 11.52 -3.95
N MET A 102 22.05 11.78 -2.80
CA MET A 102 23.51 11.64 -2.68
C MET A 102 23.94 10.42 -1.86
N GLY A 103 23.14 9.99 -0.93
CA GLY A 103 23.47 8.90 -0.02
C GLY A 103 22.80 9.14 1.31
N ALA A 104 22.82 8.12 2.17
CA ALA A 104 22.00 8.11 3.38
C ALA A 104 22.24 9.33 4.28
N LYS A 105 23.49 9.56 4.64
CA LYS A 105 23.80 10.60 5.62
C LYS A 105 23.39 11.98 5.14
N THR A 106 23.76 12.33 3.92
CA THR A 106 23.44 13.63 3.33
C THR A 106 21.93 13.77 3.13
N ASP A 107 21.29 12.73 2.64
CA ASP A 107 19.86 12.79 2.34
C ASP A 107 19.01 12.92 3.61
N ILE A 108 19.40 12.23 4.68
CA ILE A 108 18.69 12.35 5.95
C ILE A 108 18.86 13.77 6.52
N ALA A 109 20.07 14.32 6.46
CA ALA A 109 20.31 15.68 6.94
C ALA A 109 19.49 16.70 6.17
N THR A 110 19.44 16.55 4.85
CA THR A 110 18.65 17.45 3.99
C THR A 110 17.16 17.33 4.32
N ALA A 111 16.66 16.13 4.47
CA ALA A 111 15.24 15.91 4.79
C ALA A 111 14.89 16.49 6.15
N THR A 112 15.75 16.28 7.15
CA THR A 112 15.51 16.77 8.49
C THR A 112 15.38 18.29 8.50
N GLN A 113 16.22 18.97 7.74
CA GLN A 113 16.15 20.42 7.64
C GLN A 113 14.95 20.87 6.82
N SER A 114 14.77 20.30 5.63
CA SER A 114 13.69 20.71 4.72
C SER A 114 12.32 20.45 5.26
N ASN A 115 12.16 19.39 6.04
CA ASN A 115 10.87 18.97 6.56
C ASN A 115 10.75 19.20 8.08
N SER A 116 11.59 20.06 8.65
CA SER A 116 11.61 20.25 10.11
C SER A 116 10.24 20.61 10.65
N GLU A 117 9.50 21.45 9.95
CA GLU A 117 8.16 21.85 10.39
C GLU A 117 7.23 20.64 10.53
N VAL A 118 7.26 19.74 9.55
CA VAL A 118 6.40 18.56 9.56
C VAL A 118 6.86 17.58 10.63
N TYR A 119 8.16 17.34 10.72
CA TYR A 119 8.67 16.41 11.72
C TYR A 119 8.42 16.94 13.15
N ASP A 120 8.55 18.26 13.36
CA ASP A 120 8.24 18.85 14.66
C ASP A 120 6.77 18.68 15.02
N PHE A 121 5.88 18.89 14.03
CA PHE A 121 4.45 18.66 14.25
C PHE A 121 4.18 17.20 14.62
N LEU A 122 4.71 16.27 13.81
CA LEU A 122 4.45 14.84 14.03
C LEU A 122 4.98 14.39 15.39
N LYS A 123 6.17 14.88 15.77
CA LYS A 123 6.74 14.51 17.06
C LYS A 123 5.91 15.10 18.20
N SER A 124 5.52 16.36 18.09
CA SER A 124 4.77 17.03 19.17
C SER A 124 3.38 16.41 19.33
N VAL A 125 2.69 16.12 18.24
CA VAL A 125 1.36 15.53 18.34
C VAL A 125 1.45 14.09 18.84
N SER A 126 2.51 13.38 18.46
CA SER A 126 2.72 12.02 18.95
C SER A 126 2.98 12.04 20.47
N ASP A 127 3.84 12.97 20.94
CA ASP A 127 4.09 13.14 22.36
C ASP A 127 2.79 13.37 23.14
N LYS A 128 1.96 14.28 22.62
CA LYS A 128 0.75 14.66 23.32
C LYS A 128 -0.23 13.52 23.48
N TYR A 129 -0.38 12.69 22.44
CA TYR A 129 -1.44 11.69 22.41
C TYR A 129 -0.96 10.26 22.67
N GLY A 130 0.28 10.11 23.15
CA GLY A 130 0.78 8.80 23.54
C GLY A 130 1.15 7.91 22.37
N ILE A 131 1.60 8.48 21.27
CA ILE A 131 1.92 7.77 20.04
C ILE A 131 3.43 7.64 19.92
N GLY A 132 3.92 6.44 19.60
CA GLY A 132 5.35 6.23 19.37
C GLY A 132 5.80 6.89 18.08
N PHE A 133 7.00 7.47 18.11
CA PHE A 133 7.51 8.23 16.97
C PHE A 133 8.85 7.67 16.52
N TRP A 134 8.93 7.34 15.22
CA TRP A 134 10.15 6.81 14.63
C TRP A 134 10.74 7.87 13.71
N LYS A 135 11.93 8.36 14.06
CA LYS A 135 12.60 9.50 13.41
C LYS A 135 12.95 9.22 11.95
N PRO A 136 13.19 10.27 11.15
CA PRO A 136 13.75 10.07 9.82
C PRO A 136 15.04 9.25 9.90
N GLY A 137 15.13 8.22 9.05
CA GLY A 137 16.28 7.32 9.05
C GLY A 137 16.10 6.09 9.89
N ALA A 138 15.07 6.02 10.72
CA ALA A 138 14.83 4.83 11.55
C ALA A 138 14.48 3.62 10.70
N GLY A 139 13.73 3.83 9.63
CA GLY A 139 13.39 2.71 8.76
C GLY A 139 12.10 2.88 8.02
N ILE A 140 11.90 1.96 7.08
CA ILE A 140 10.65 1.86 6.33
C ILE A 140 9.59 1.29 7.26
N ILE A 141 8.42 1.92 7.27
CA ILE A 141 7.36 1.59 8.23
C ILE A 141 7.13 0.08 8.35
N HIS A 142 7.01 -0.62 7.24
CA HIS A 142 6.62 -2.03 7.31
C HIS A 142 7.76 -2.92 7.82
N GLN A 143 9.01 -2.52 7.63
CA GLN A 143 10.14 -3.23 8.20
C GLN A 143 10.24 -2.99 9.70
N VAL A 144 10.01 -1.75 10.12
CA VAL A 144 10.04 -1.40 11.55
C VAL A 144 8.89 -2.11 12.28
N VAL A 145 7.72 -2.15 11.67
CA VAL A 145 6.57 -2.86 12.26
C VAL A 145 6.87 -4.34 12.40
N LEU A 146 7.47 -4.95 11.37
CA LEU A 146 7.80 -6.37 11.43
C LEU A 146 8.78 -6.66 12.56
N GLU A 147 9.79 -5.79 12.71
CA GLU A 147 10.85 -5.98 13.71
C GLU A 147 10.37 -5.75 15.14
N ASN A 148 9.36 -4.92 15.35
CA ASN A 148 9.05 -4.46 16.69
C ASN A 148 7.62 -4.72 17.15
N TYR A 149 6.65 -4.79 16.25
CA TYR A 149 5.24 -4.74 16.64
C TYR A 149 4.40 -5.90 16.15
N ALA A 150 4.71 -6.49 15.01
CA ALA A 150 3.88 -7.56 14.44
C ALA A 150 3.90 -8.79 15.33
N PHE A 151 2.76 -9.47 15.44
CA PHE A 151 2.65 -10.67 16.26
C PHE A 151 1.59 -11.61 15.70
N PRO A 152 1.82 -12.92 15.80
CA PRO A 152 0.87 -13.88 15.23
C PRO A 152 -0.52 -13.76 15.85
N GLY A 153 -1.52 -13.78 15.00
CA GLY A 153 -2.93 -13.73 15.43
C GLY A 153 -3.51 -12.36 15.60
N GLY A 154 -2.69 -11.32 15.52
CA GLY A 154 -3.16 -9.96 15.73
C GLY A 154 -3.83 -9.35 14.50
N MET A 155 -4.42 -8.19 14.72
CA MET A 155 -5.05 -7.42 13.66
C MET A 155 -4.59 -5.97 13.76
N MET A 156 -4.16 -5.40 12.64
CA MET A 156 -3.78 -3.99 12.63
C MET A 156 -4.24 -3.30 11.38
N ILE A 157 -4.34 -1.99 11.44
CA ILE A 157 -4.51 -1.18 10.23
C ILE A 157 -3.33 -0.22 10.11
N GLY A 158 -3.04 0.17 8.87
CA GLY A 158 -1.95 1.08 8.62
C GLY A 158 -2.28 2.00 7.47
N THR A 159 -1.77 3.23 7.51
CA THR A 159 -2.08 4.22 6.50
C THR A 159 -1.16 4.10 5.29
N ASP A 160 -0.90 2.88 4.89
CA ASP A 160 -0.08 2.57 3.72
C ASP A 160 -0.58 1.28 3.10
N SER A 161 -0.59 1.20 1.77
CA SER A 161 -1.15 0.03 1.10
C SER A 161 -0.34 -1.24 1.31
N HIS A 162 0.92 -1.15 1.74
CA HIS A 162 1.74 -2.33 1.98
C HIS A 162 1.79 -2.76 3.44
N THR A 163 0.87 -2.26 4.25
CA THR A 163 0.66 -2.75 5.61
C THR A 163 0.58 -4.28 5.69
N PRO A 164 0.00 -5.00 4.69
CA PRO A 164 -0.04 -6.47 4.73
C PRO A 164 1.31 -7.18 4.87
N ASN A 165 2.41 -6.45 4.76
CA ASN A 165 3.75 -7.01 5.05
C ASN A 165 3.77 -7.78 6.39
N ALA A 166 3.01 -7.32 7.38
CA ALA A 166 2.96 -7.96 8.70
C ALA A 166 2.29 -9.33 8.68
N GLY A 167 1.64 -9.70 7.58
CA GLY A 167 1.13 -11.05 7.39
C GLY A 167 2.22 -12.10 7.39
N GLY A 168 3.48 -11.67 7.17
CA GLY A 168 4.64 -12.55 7.29
C GLY A 168 4.87 -13.06 8.70
N LEU A 169 4.28 -12.40 9.70
CA LEU A 169 4.27 -12.89 11.08
C LEU A 169 2.86 -13.28 11.53
N GLY A 170 1.96 -13.55 10.57
CA GLY A 170 0.66 -14.11 10.92
C GLY A 170 -0.39 -13.14 11.41
N MET A 171 -0.26 -11.86 11.05
CA MET A 171 -1.28 -10.86 11.38
C MET A 171 -2.25 -10.65 10.21
N ILE A 172 -3.46 -10.24 10.53
CA ILE A 172 -4.33 -9.59 9.55
C ILE A 172 -4.02 -8.10 9.63
N ALA A 173 -3.27 -7.61 8.64
CA ALA A 173 -2.80 -6.25 8.62
C ALA A 173 -3.28 -5.60 7.32
N ILE A 174 -4.07 -4.54 7.44
CA ILE A 174 -4.82 -4.00 6.31
C ILE A 174 -4.46 -2.54 6.07
N GLY A 175 -4.21 -2.20 4.80
CA GLY A 175 -3.95 -0.82 4.41
C GLY A 175 -5.24 -0.03 4.33
N VAL A 176 -5.24 1.16 4.91
CA VAL A 176 -6.43 2.01 5.01
C VAL A 176 -6.05 3.46 4.76
N GLY A 177 -7.05 4.33 4.74
CA GLY A 177 -6.82 5.75 4.72
C GLY A 177 -6.70 6.34 6.11
N GLY A 178 -6.32 7.61 6.18
CA GLY A 178 -6.12 8.26 7.47
C GLY A 178 -7.38 8.36 8.30
N ALA A 179 -8.53 8.52 7.68
CA ALA A 179 -9.78 8.60 8.44
C ALA A 179 -10.11 7.29 9.16
N ASP A 180 -9.77 6.16 8.55
CA ASP A 180 -9.91 4.86 9.23
C ASP A 180 -9.00 4.78 10.45
N ALA A 181 -7.77 5.26 10.29
CA ALA A 181 -6.83 5.28 11.43
C ALA A 181 -7.39 6.13 12.56
N VAL A 182 -7.98 7.28 12.23
CA VAL A 182 -8.57 8.14 13.24
C VAL A 182 -9.72 7.42 13.97
N ASP A 183 -10.56 6.70 13.24
CA ASP A 183 -11.65 5.95 13.89
C ASP A 183 -11.12 4.98 14.93
N VAL A 184 -10.11 4.19 14.55
CA VAL A 184 -9.56 3.19 15.47
C VAL A 184 -8.87 3.88 16.65
N MET A 185 -8.12 4.94 16.40
CA MET A 185 -7.45 5.66 17.47
C MET A 185 -8.42 6.34 18.44
N THR A 186 -9.64 6.64 17.98
CA THR A 186 -10.65 7.23 18.87
C THR A 186 -11.54 6.17 19.54
N GLY A 187 -11.27 4.88 19.31
CA GLY A 187 -12.02 3.82 19.95
C GLY A 187 -13.31 3.43 19.25
N MET A 188 -13.51 3.93 18.05
CA MET A 188 -14.70 3.61 17.26
C MET A 188 -14.54 2.28 16.57
N GLU A 189 -15.67 1.69 16.20
CA GLU A 189 -15.65 0.46 15.41
C GLU A 189 -15.05 0.72 14.04
N TRP A 190 -14.33 -0.27 13.52
CA TRP A 190 -13.78 -0.21 12.18
C TRP A 190 -14.51 -1.22 11.31
N GLU A 191 -15.15 -0.75 10.27
CA GLU A 191 -16.03 -1.56 9.44
C GLU A 191 -15.30 -2.11 8.23
N LEU A 192 -15.53 -3.40 7.93
CA LEU A 192 -14.98 -4.05 6.77
C LEU A 192 -16.02 -5.02 6.23
N LYS A 193 -16.20 -5.05 4.91
CA LYS A 193 -17.02 -6.06 4.28
C LYS A 193 -16.32 -7.41 4.45
N MET A 194 -17.05 -8.42 4.97
CA MET A 194 -16.42 -9.72 5.23
C MET A 194 -15.73 -10.22 3.99
N PRO A 195 -14.40 -10.42 4.03
CA PRO A 195 -13.67 -10.74 2.79
C PRO A 195 -13.94 -12.15 2.29
N LYS A 196 -13.82 -12.34 1.00
CA LYS A 196 -13.68 -13.66 0.43
C LYS A 196 -12.28 -14.18 0.75
N LEU A 197 -12.05 -15.47 0.57
CA LEU A 197 -10.78 -16.10 0.92
C LEU A 197 -10.21 -16.86 -0.26
N ILE A 198 -8.96 -16.51 -0.62
CA ILE A 198 -8.20 -17.24 -1.62
C ILE A 198 -7.14 -18.04 -0.87
N GLY A 199 -7.19 -19.37 -0.98
CA GLY A 199 -6.17 -20.21 -0.38
C GLY A 199 -5.07 -20.49 -1.39
N VAL A 200 -3.82 -20.23 -1.00
CA VAL A 200 -2.67 -20.53 -1.85
C VAL A 200 -1.86 -21.62 -1.16
N LYS A 201 -1.88 -22.81 -1.74
CA LYS A 201 -1.14 -23.95 -1.22
C LYS A 201 0.24 -23.95 -1.84
N LEU A 202 1.26 -23.91 -0.99
CA LEU A 202 2.65 -23.95 -1.43
C LEU A 202 3.21 -25.33 -1.11
N THR A 203 3.79 -25.97 -2.13
CA THR A 203 4.43 -27.26 -1.97
C THR A 203 5.90 -27.14 -2.34
N GLY A 204 6.70 -28.12 -1.96
CA GLY A 204 8.12 -28.12 -2.25
C GLY A 204 8.87 -27.05 -1.49
N SER A 205 10.04 -26.69 -2.00
CA SER A 205 10.86 -25.65 -1.40
C SER A 205 11.65 -24.93 -2.48
N LEU A 206 11.97 -23.67 -2.21
CA LEU A 206 12.76 -22.85 -3.14
C LEU A 206 14.19 -23.35 -3.24
N SER A 207 14.79 -23.17 -4.42
CA SER A 207 16.19 -23.52 -4.62
C SER A 207 16.81 -22.62 -5.67
N GLY A 208 18.13 -22.53 -5.63
CA GLY A 208 18.90 -21.84 -6.64
C GLY A 208 18.66 -20.35 -6.65
N TRP A 209 18.31 -19.83 -7.81
CA TRP A 209 18.06 -18.41 -8.00
C TRP A 209 16.63 -17.99 -7.60
N ALA A 210 15.75 -18.95 -7.35
CA ALA A 210 14.39 -18.62 -6.95
C ALA A 210 14.36 -18.09 -5.51
N SER A 211 13.46 -17.15 -5.28
CA SER A 211 13.36 -16.47 -3.99
C SER A 211 11.88 -16.26 -3.65
N PRO A 212 11.58 -15.85 -2.41
CA PRO A 212 10.19 -15.56 -2.06
C PRO A 212 9.53 -14.53 -2.97
N LYS A 213 10.30 -13.54 -3.45
CA LYS A 213 9.76 -12.56 -4.40
C LYS A 213 9.14 -13.24 -5.62
N ASP A 214 9.74 -14.32 -6.07
CA ASP A 214 9.24 -15.02 -7.27
C ASP A 214 7.87 -15.66 -7.03
N VAL A 215 7.58 -16.04 -5.80
CA VAL A 215 6.26 -16.59 -5.47
C VAL A 215 5.17 -15.56 -5.77
N ILE A 216 5.35 -14.36 -5.25
CA ILE A 216 4.31 -13.34 -5.42
C ILE A 216 4.34 -12.77 -6.85
N LEU A 217 5.49 -12.72 -7.51
CA LEU A 217 5.53 -12.29 -8.90
C LEU A 217 4.74 -13.24 -9.78
N LYS A 218 4.91 -14.55 -9.56
CA LYS A 218 4.12 -15.54 -10.30
C LYS A 218 2.64 -15.41 -9.96
N LEU A 219 2.30 -15.28 -8.68
CA LEU A 219 0.91 -15.16 -8.26
C LEU A 219 0.26 -13.91 -8.86
N ALA A 220 1.01 -12.80 -8.95
CA ALA A 220 0.48 -11.59 -9.57
C ALA A 220 0.11 -11.83 -11.04
N GLY A 221 0.89 -12.65 -11.73
CA GLY A 221 0.56 -13.01 -13.09
C GLY A 221 -0.70 -13.87 -13.20
N ILE A 222 -0.94 -14.71 -12.18
CA ILE A 222 -2.13 -15.58 -12.17
C ILE A 222 -3.38 -14.76 -11.82
N LEU A 223 -3.30 -13.93 -10.78
CA LEU A 223 -4.48 -13.21 -10.28
C LEU A 223 -4.74 -11.91 -11.03
N THR A 224 -3.71 -11.30 -11.57
CA THR A 224 -3.73 -9.96 -12.15
C THR A 224 -3.99 -8.88 -11.09
N VAL A 225 -3.99 -7.62 -11.49
CA VAL A 225 -4.11 -6.51 -10.52
C VAL A 225 -5.49 -6.47 -9.86
N LYS A 226 -6.46 -7.25 -10.35
CA LYS A 226 -7.83 -7.24 -9.82
C LYS A 226 -8.24 -8.55 -9.17
N GLY A 227 -7.45 -9.60 -9.32
CA GLY A 227 -7.89 -10.94 -8.93
C GLY A 227 -8.10 -11.16 -7.45
N GLY A 228 -7.44 -10.36 -6.61
CA GLY A 228 -7.60 -10.45 -5.17
C GLY A 228 -8.61 -9.49 -4.57
N THR A 229 -9.34 -8.77 -5.40
CA THR A 229 -10.25 -7.71 -4.92
C THR A 229 -11.24 -8.28 -3.90
N ASN A 230 -11.34 -7.61 -2.76
CA ASN A 230 -12.24 -7.98 -1.65
C ASN A 230 -11.94 -9.35 -1.08
N ALA A 231 -10.72 -9.85 -1.23
CA ALA A 231 -10.32 -11.15 -0.71
C ALA A 231 -9.08 -11.05 0.16
N ILE A 232 -8.99 -11.97 1.12
CA ILE A 232 -7.75 -12.21 1.86
C ILE A 232 -7.08 -13.42 1.22
N ILE A 233 -5.78 -13.32 1.01
CA ILE A 233 -4.99 -14.44 0.52
C ILE A 233 -4.34 -15.14 1.70
N GLU A 234 -4.71 -16.39 1.91
CA GLU A 234 -4.19 -17.20 3.01
C GLU A 234 -3.30 -18.29 2.45
N TYR A 235 -2.01 -18.23 2.79
CA TYR A 235 -1.05 -19.23 2.37
C TYR A 235 -1.05 -20.40 3.33
N PHE A 236 -0.74 -21.59 2.83
CA PHE A 236 -0.66 -22.80 3.67
C PHE A 236 0.13 -23.88 2.92
N GLY A 237 0.28 -25.02 3.56
CA GLY A 237 0.95 -26.15 2.98
C GLY A 237 2.42 -26.26 3.40
N PRO A 238 3.08 -27.37 3.06
CA PRO A 238 4.46 -27.60 3.51
C PRO A 238 5.45 -26.60 2.93
N GLY A 239 5.20 -26.09 1.72
CA GLY A 239 6.07 -25.06 1.16
C GLY A 239 5.98 -23.76 1.94
N ALA A 240 4.80 -23.44 2.46
CA ALA A 240 4.65 -22.24 3.28
C ALA A 240 5.50 -22.35 4.53
N ALA A 241 5.52 -23.53 5.15
CA ALA A 241 6.32 -23.73 6.36
C ALA A 241 7.82 -23.61 6.10
N SER A 242 8.25 -23.87 4.88
CA SER A 242 9.69 -23.84 4.55
C SER A 242 10.26 -22.42 4.44
N LEU A 243 9.41 -21.40 4.30
CA LEU A 243 9.86 -20.03 4.05
C LEU A 243 10.25 -19.33 5.34
N SER A 244 11.20 -18.40 5.24
CA SER A 244 11.56 -17.55 6.36
C SER A 244 10.46 -16.54 6.65
N ALA A 245 10.48 -15.96 7.85
CA ALA A 245 9.50 -14.92 8.19
C ALA A 245 9.62 -13.72 7.25
N THR A 246 10.84 -13.27 6.96
CA THR A 246 11.01 -12.12 6.06
C THR A 246 10.62 -12.47 4.63
N GLY A 247 10.85 -13.72 4.21
CA GLY A 247 10.35 -14.16 2.89
C GLY A 247 8.83 -14.16 2.81
N LYS A 248 8.18 -14.63 3.89
CA LYS A 248 6.72 -14.59 3.96
C LYS A 248 6.23 -13.14 3.90
N ALA A 249 6.94 -12.23 4.58
CA ALA A 249 6.56 -10.82 4.57
C ALA A 249 6.65 -10.24 3.16
N THR A 250 7.69 -10.58 2.40
CA THR A 250 7.81 -10.15 1.00
C THR A 250 6.58 -10.58 0.18
N ILE A 251 6.17 -11.83 0.37
CA ILE A 251 5.04 -12.38 -0.36
C ILE A 251 3.74 -11.64 0.01
N CYS A 252 3.51 -11.45 1.30
CA CYS A 252 2.30 -10.77 1.77
C CYS A 252 2.28 -9.29 1.35
N ASN A 253 3.45 -8.66 1.35
CA ASN A 253 3.60 -7.25 0.98
C ASN A 253 2.98 -6.97 -0.39
N MET A 254 3.29 -7.80 -1.37
CA MET A 254 2.83 -7.56 -2.72
C MET A 254 1.44 -8.10 -3.02
N GLY A 255 0.75 -8.63 -2.02
CA GLY A 255 -0.68 -8.90 -2.19
C GLY A 255 -1.46 -7.62 -2.50
N ALA A 256 -0.93 -6.47 -2.08
CA ALA A 256 -1.55 -5.19 -2.45
C ALA A 256 -1.60 -5.00 -3.96
N GLU A 257 -0.65 -5.59 -4.68
CA GLU A 257 -0.57 -5.40 -6.13
C GLU A 257 -1.62 -6.21 -6.90
N VAL A 258 -2.29 -7.16 -6.24
CA VAL A 258 -3.39 -7.89 -6.88
C VAL A 258 -4.75 -7.47 -6.32
N GLY A 259 -4.78 -6.38 -5.56
CA GLY A 259 -6.02 -5.83 -5.03
C GLY A 259 -6.53 -6.51 -3.77
N ALA A 260 -5.74 -7.41 -3.19
CA ALA A 260 -6.18 -8.15 -2.00
C ALA A 260 -6.35 -7.22 -0.78
N THR A 261 -7.33 -7.55 0.04
CA THR A 261 -7.53 -6.85 1.31
C THR A 261 -6.30 -7.00 2.19
N THR A 262 -5.80 -8.23 2.29
CA THR A 262 -4.53 -8.52 2.94
C THR A 262 -4.09 -9.94 2.58
N SER A 263 -2.96 -10.34 3.12
CA SER A 263 -2.41 -11.69 2.94
C SER A 263 -1.77 -12.13 4.24
N LEU A 264 -1.75 -13.43 4.51
CA LEU A 264 -1.07 -13.89 5.72
C LEU A 264 -0.66 -15.35 5.60
N PHE A 265 0.27 -15.71 6.49
CA PHE A 265 0.77 -17.07 6.67
C PHE A 265 0.42 -17.59 8.07
N PRO A 266 0.22 -18.89 8.22
CA PRO A 266 0.05 -19.46 9.57
C PRO A 266 1.34 -19.41 10.36
N PHE A 267 1.21 -19.42 11.67
CA PHE A 267 2.36 -19.41 12.58
C PHE A 267 3.17 -20.69 12.43
N ASN A 268 4.48 -20.55 12.46
CA ASN A 268 5.35 -21.73 12.47
C ASN A 268 6.67 -21.40 13.17
N LEU A 269 7.57 -22.39 13.21
CA LEU A 269 8.85 -22.22 13.89
C LEU A 269 9.71 -21.09 13.32
N ASN A 270 9.64 -20.85 12.03
CA ASN A 270 10.42 -19.77 11.44
C ASN A 270 9.99 -18.40 11.96
N MET A 271 8.68 -18.23 12.20
CA MET A 271 8.19 -17.00 12.82
C MET A 271 8.68 -16.89 14.26
N ALA A 272 8.65 -17.98 15.02
CA ALA A 272 9.14 -17.96 16.40
C ALA A 272 10.62 -17.58 16.43
N THR A 273 11.40 -18.11 15.52
CA THR A 273 12.83 -17.78 15.43
C THR A 273 13.04 -16.29 15.15
N TYR A 274 12.24 -15.73 14.24
CA TYR A 274 12.33 -14.31 13.92
C TYR A 274 11.96 -13.45 15.14
N LEU A 275 10.90 -13.85 15.84
CA LEU A 275 10.48 -13.11 17.04
C LEU A 275 11.59 -13.11 18.09
N ARG A 276 12.24 -14.27 18.30
CA ARG A 276 13.37 -14.32 19.23
C ARG A 276 14.55 -13.49 18.77
N ALA A 277 14.85 -13.56 17.46
CA ALA A 277 15.97 -12.81 16.92
C ALA A 277 15.76 -11.30 17.05
N THR A 278 14.51 -10.85 17.12
CA THR A 278 14.19 -9.45 17.27
C THR A 278 13.78 -9.06 18.70
N GLY A 279 14.13 -9.91 19.68
CA GLY A 279 13.99 -9.58 21.10
C GLY A 279 12.60 -9.78 21.67
N ARG A 280 11.76 -10.55 20.98
CA ARG A 280 10.37 -10.78 21.43
C ARG A 280 10.16 -12.23 21.84
N ASP A 281 11.03 -12.69 22.76
CA ASP A 281 10.98 -14.07 23.25
C ASP A 281 9.63 -14.40 23.88
N ASP A 282 9.06 -13.46 24.63
CA ASP A 282 7.76 -13.67 25.27
C ASP A 282 6.67 -13.93 24.24
N VAL A 283 6.66 -13.15 23.17
CA VAL A 283 5.67 -13.31 22.11
C VAL A 283 5.84 -14.68 21.44
N ALA A 284 7.09 -15.05 21.15
CA ALA A 284 7.36 -16.37 20.56
C ALA A 284 6.82 -17.50 21.44
N GLU A 285 7.01 -17.38 22.74
CA GLU A 285 6.56 -18.38 23.69
C GLU A 285 5.03 -18.44 23.75
N TRP A 286 4.39 -17.28 23.86
CA TRP A 286 2.93 -17.24 23.91
C TRP A 286 2.30 -17.77 22.62
N ALA A 287 2.83 -17.39 21.48
CA ALA A 287 2.31 -17.87 20.20
C ALA A 287 2.49 -19.37 20.05
N THR A 288 3.65 -19.88 20.46
CA THR A 288 3.91 -21.31 20.40
C THR A 288 2.90 -22.08 21.26
N ALA A 289 2.57 -21.55 22.43
CA ALA A 289 1.63 -22.23 23.34
C ALA A 289 0.21 -22.32 22.76
N VAL A 290 -0.15 -21.42 21.86
CA VAL A 290 -1.47 -21.43 21.23
C VAL A 290 -1.39 -21.73 19.74
N SER A 291 -0.35 -22.39 19.30
CA SER A 291 -0.07 -22.54 17.86
C SER A 291 -1.21 -23.23 17.09
N ASP A 292 -1.97 -24.12 17.75
CA ASP A 292 -3.10 -24.76 17.07
C ASP A 292 -4.18 -23.75 16.65
N TYR A 293 -4.24 -22.62 17.34
CA TYR A 293 -5.20 -21.55 17.02
C TYR A 293 -4.67 -20.61 15.96
N LEU A 294 -3.39 -20.73 15.60
CA LEU A 294 -2.72 -19.82 14.67
C LEU A 294 -2.47 -20.47 13.31
N GLU A 295 -3.33 -21.42 12.97
CA GLU A 295 -3.35 -22.05 11.64
C GLU A 295 -4.80 -22.43 11.36
N ALA A 296 -5.10 -22.76 10.11
CA ALA A 296 -6.43 -23.23 9.76
C ALA A 296 -6.71 -24.55 10.45
N ASP A 297 -7.98 -24.82 10.73
CA ASP A 297 -8.38 -26.12 11.28
C ASP A 297 -7.94 -27.24 10.32
N MET A 298 -7.73 -28.42 10.88
CA MET A 298 -7.20 -29.54 10.09
C MET A 298 -8.12 -29.93 8.94
N ASP A 299 -9.43 -29.86 9.14
CA ASP A 299 -10.37 -30.16 8.07
C ASP A 299 -10.24 -29.20 6.89
N VAL A 300 -9.94 -27.92 7.18
CA VAL A 300 -9.71 -26.93 6.14
C VAL A 300 -8.46 -27.30 5.33
N GLN A 301 -7.41 -27.69 6.03
CA GLN A 301 -6.14 -28.02 5.36
C GLN A 301 -6.29 -29.30 4.53
N ALA A 302 -7.09 -30.23 4.99
CA ALA A 302 -7.31 -31.50 4.29
C ALA A 302 -8.16 -31.32 3.03
N GLN A 303 -9.13 -30.42 3.06
CA GLN A 303 -10.05 -30.22 1.93
C GLN A 303 -10.23 -28.71 1.66
N PRO A 304 -9.16 -28.06 1.20
CA PRO A 304 -9.24 -26.60 1.08
C PRO A 304 -10.29 -26.09 0.10
N ASP A 305 -10.61 -26.85 -0.94
CA ASP A 305 -11.63 -26.42 -1.90
C ASP A 305 -13.01 -26.27 -1.25
N SER A 306 -13.25 -26.94 -0.12
CA SER A 306 -14.52 -26.84 0.58
C SER A 306 -14.62 -25.60 1.45
N PHE A 307 -13.51 -24.92 1.71
CA PHE A 307 -13.49 -23.82 2.68
C PHE A 307 -13.02 -22.49 2.11
N TYR A 308 -12.18 -22.50 1.07
CA TYR A 308 -11.73 -21.28 0.39
C TYR A 308 -12.58 -21.04 -0.84
N ASP A 309 -12.77 -19.78 -1.19
CA ASP A 309 -13.54 -19.42 -2.40
C ASP A 309 -12.77 -19.76 -3.68
N ARG A 310 -11.45 -19.82 -3.58
CA ARG A 310 -10.58 -20.24 -4.68
C ARG A 310 -9.32 -20.83 -4.08
N VAL A 311 -8.78 -21.87 -4.72
CA VAL A 311 -7.52 -22.47 -4.29
C VAL A 311 -6.54 -22.44 -5.46
N ILE A 312 -5.33 -21.99 -5.19
CA ILE A 312 -4.23 -21.94 -6.14
C ILE A 312 -3.09 -22.76 -5.55
N VAL A 313 -2.46 -23.59 -6.36
CA VAL A 313 -1.32 -24.41 -5.91
C VAL A 313 -0.06 -23.94 -6.64
N ILE A 314 1.01 -23.66 -5.89
CA ILE A 314 2.31 -23.32 -6.46
C ILE A 314 3.35 -24.29 -5.89
N ASN A 315 4.05 -24.98 -6.78
CA ASN A 315 5.14 -25.87 -6.39
C ASN A 315 6.44 -25.08 -6.39
N LEU A 316 6.95 -24.77 -5.21
CA LEU A 316 8.15 -23.96 -5.07
C LEU A 316 9.38 -24.62 -5.70
N SER A 317 9.39 -25.96 -5.75
CA SER A 317 10.53 -26.68 -6.33
C SER A 317 10.66 -26.46 -7.82
N GLU A 318 9.57 -26.10 -8.49
CA GLU A 318 9.56 -25.87 -9.94
C GLU A 318 9.60 -24.39 -10.30
N LEU A 319 9.59 -23.52 -9.31
CA LEU A 319 9.51 -22.07 -9.53
C LEU A 319 10.85 -21.53 -10.01
N GLU A 320 10.83 -20.84 -11.16
CA GLU A 320 12.01 -20.13 -11.62
C GLU A 320 11.84 -18.64 -11.35
N PRO A 321 12.96 -17.89 -11.35
CA PRO A 321 12.86 -16.45 -11.15
C PRO A 321 11.94 -15.79 -12.19
N HIS A 322 11.28 -14.72 -11.77
CA HIS A 322 10.35 -13.97 -12.62
C HIS A 322 10.77 -12.50 -12.69
N ILE A 323 10.39 -11.87 -13.79
CA ILE A 323 10.52 -10.41 -13.94
C ILE A 323 9.15 -9.90 -14.38
N ASN A 324 8.60 -8.96 -13.63
CA ASN A 324 7.29 -8.40 -13.93
C ASN A 324 7.41 -6.97 -14.42
N GLY A 325 6.65 -6.65 -15.46
CA GLY A 325 6.67 -5.32 -16.05
C GLY A 325 6.77 -5.40 -17.57
N PRO A 326 6.87 -4.23 -18.22
CA PRO A 326 6.88 -2.89 -17.61
C PRO A 326 5.48 -2.35 -17.37
N PHE A 327 5.38 -1.28 -16.61
CA PHE A 327 4.17 -0.46 -16.45
C PHE A 327 3.04 -1.09 -15.65
N THR A 328 3.16 -2.35 -15.30
CA THR A 328 2.18 -3.01 -14.42
C THR A 328 2.85 -4.16 -13.67
N PRO A 329 2.52 -4.37 -12.41
CA PRO A 329 3.18 -5.44 -11.64
C PRO A 329 2.68 -6.85 -11.97
N ASP A 330 1.63 -6.99 -12.78
CA ASP A 330 1.09 -8.31 -13.10
C ASP A 330 1.53 -8.85 -14.46
N ALA A 331 2.37 -8.14 -15.18
CA ALA A 331 2.93 -8.65 -16.43
C ALA A 331 4.12 -9.56 -16.12
N ALA A 332 3.83 -10.77 -15.69
CA ALA A 332 4.83 -11.71 -15.18
C ALA A 332 5.46 -12.53 -16.28
N THR A 333 6.78 -12.63 -16.28
CA THR A 333 7.51 -13.44 -17.26
C THR A 333 8.59 -14.26 -16.54
N PRO A 334 8.60 -15.59 -16.71
CA PRO A 334 9.74 -16.38 -16.19
C PRO A 334 11.05 -15.95 -16.86
N ILE A 335 12.15 -16.06 -16.12
CA ILE A 335 13.45 -15.64 -16.64
C ILE A 335 13.81 -16.37 -17.94
N SER A 336 13.39 -17.63 -18.07
CA SER A 336 13.71 -18.41 -19.26
C SER A 336 13.06 -17.84 -20.54
N GLU A 337 12.02 -17.01 -20.39
CA GLU A 337 11.30 -16.42 -21.53
C GLU A 337 11.52 -14.92 -21.64
N PHE A 338 12.18 -14.31 -20.68
CA PHE A 338 12.19 -12.85 -20.59
C PHE A 338 12.98 -12.20 -21.74
N ALA A 339 14.12 -12.76 -22.11
CA ALA A 339 14.91 -12.19 -23.22
C ALA A 339 14.10 -12.14 -24.51
N THR A 340 13.32 -13.19 -24.78
CA THR A 340 12.45 -13.22 -25.94
C THR A 340 11.39 -12.11 -25.87
N LYS A 341 10.80 -11.92 -24.69
CA LYS A 341 9.80 -10.86 -24.50
C LYS A 341 10.38 -9.48 -24.75
N VAL A 342 11.61 -9.24 -24.26
CA VAL A 342 12.28 -7.95 -24.46
C VAL A 342 12.42 -7.65 -25.95
N LYS A 343 12.88 -8.65 -26.71
CA LYS A 343 13.11 -8.49 -28.13
C LYS A 343 11.80 -8.32 -28.90
N GLU A 344 10.80 -9.12 -28.57
CA GLU A 344 9.51 -9.06 -29.25
C GLU A 344 8.83 -7.71 -29.06
N ASN A 345 8.94 -7.13 -27.87
CA ASN A 345 8.27 -5.90 -27.54
C ASN A 345 9.11 -4.65 -27.81
N GLY A 346 10.38 -4.82 -28.14
CA GLY A 346 11.25 -3.69 -28.40
C GLY A 346 11.53 -2.84 -27.18
N TRP A 347 11.48 -3.43 -26.00
CA TRP A 347 11.80 -2.69 -24.78
C TRP A 347 13.27 -2.31 -24.78
N PRO A 348 13.64 -1.15 -24.21
CA PRO A 348 15.07 -0.79 -24.15
C PRO A 348 15.85 -1.87 -23.42
N ARG A 349 16.76 -2.50 -24.15
CA ARG A 349 17.49 -3.66 -23.65
C ARG A 349 18.55 -3.28 -22.63
N LYS A 350 19.21 -2.13 -22.83
CA LYS A 350 20.20 -1.65 -21.90
C LYS A 350 19.52 -1.30 -20.58
N MET A 351 20.02 -1.85 -19.50
CA MET A 351 19.51 -1.58 -18.19
C MET A 351 20.35 -0.47 -17.56
N GLU A 352 19.68 0.60 -17.10
CA GLU A 352 20.43 1.80 -16.72
C GLU A 352 20.65 1.96 -15.23
N VAL A 353 19.77 1.44 -14.37
CA VAL A 353 19.94 1.51 -12.93
C VAL A 353 19.33 0.27 -12.30
N GLY A 354 20.06 -0.31 -11.34
CA GLY A 354 19.51 -1.36 -10.49
C GLY A 354 19.21 -0.81 -9.10
N LEU A 355 18.02 -1.11 -8.58
CA LEU A 355 17.61 -0.59 -7.27
C LEU A 355 17.15 -1.75 -6.40
N ILE A 356 17.79 -1.91 -5.25
CA ILE A 356 17.45 -2.95 -4.29
C ILE A 356 16.96 -2.28 -3.01
N GLY A 357 15.78 -2.68 -2.54
CA GLY A 357 15.21 -2.09 -1.34
C GLY A 357 13.72 -2.10 -1.34
N SER A 358 13.14 -1.01 -0.87
CA SER A 358 11.73 -0.83 -0.59
C SER A 358 11.30 -1.73 0.58
N CYS A 359 10.08 -1.56 1.04
CA CYS A 359 9.59 -2.39 2.14
C CYS A 359 9.52 -3.88 1.77
N THR A 360 9.46 -4.16 0.47
CA THR A 360 9.31 -5.54 0.00
C THR A 360 10.60 -6.35 0.14
N ASN A 361 11.74 -5.76 -0.19
CA ASN A 361 12.99 -6.52 -0.28
C ASN A 361 14.18 -5.75 0.30
N SER A 362 14.10 -5.47 1.58
CA SER A 362 15.17 -4.74 2.27
C SER A 362 15.57 -5.41 3.58
N SER A 363 15.22 -6.68 3.76
CA SER A 363 15.55 -7.42 4.97
C SER A 363 17.02 -7.82 4.97
N TYR A 364 17.50 -8.25 6.14
CA TYR A 364 18.85 -8.79 6.26
C TYR A 364 19.05 -9.95 5.29
N GLN A 365 18.06 -10.85 5.21
CA GLN A 365 18.15 -12.00 4.31
C GLN A 365 18.28 -11.55 2.85
N ASP A 366 17.46 -10.60 2.45
CA ASP A 366 17.51 -10.07 1.07
C ASP A 366 18.89 -9.52 0.75
N LEU A 367 19.42 -8.70 1.66
CA LEU A 367 20.71 -8.06 1.45
C LEU A 367 21.83 -9.09 1.48
N SER A 368 21.75 -10.08 2.37
CA SER A 368 22.75 -11.14 2.48
C SER A 368 22.85 -11.92 1.17
N ARG A 369 21.71 -12.33 0.62
CA ARG A 369 21.72 -13.11 -0.62
C ARG A 369 22.24 -12.29 -1.80
N ALA A 370 21.80 -11.06 -1.92
CA ALA A 370 22.30 -10.19 -3.00
C ALA A 370 23.78 -9.92 -2.85
N ALA A 371 24.26 -9.75 -1.61
CA ALA A 371 25.68 -9.48 -1.38
C ALA A 371 26.56 -10.63 -1.85
N SER A 372 26.06 -11.87 -1.80
CA SER A 372 26.85 -12.99 -2.30
C SER A 372 27.15 -12.85 -3.79
N ILE A 373 26.22 -12.28 -4.55
CA ILE A 373 26.44 -12.02 -5.97
C ILE A 373 27.44 -10.87 -6.15
N ALA A 374 27.31 -9.83 -5.32
CA ALA A 374 28.27 -8.72 -5.38
C ALA A 374 29.71 -9.20 -5.10
N ARG A 375 29.87 -10.11 -4.11
CA ARG A 375 31.20 -10.66 -3.81
C ARG A 375 31.76 -11.40 -4.99
N GLN A 376 30.94 -12.19 -5.69
CA GLN A 376 31.42 -12.91 -6.87
C GLN A 376 31.93 -11.95 -7.93
N ALA A 377 31.19 -10.87 -8.17
CA ALA A 377 31.61 -9.90 -9.18
C ALA A 377 32.94 -9.27 -8.81
N ALA A 378 33.13 -8.94 -7.53
CA ALA A 378 34.40 -8.35 -7.08
C ALA A 378 35.54 -9.36 -7.20
N GLU A 379 35.33 -10.57 -6.72
CA GLU A 379 36.37 -11.61 -6.71
C GLU A 379 36.79 -12.01 -8.12
N ASP A 380 35.85 -12.14 -9.03
CA ASP A 380 36.14 -12.54 -10.40
C ASP A 380 36.43 -11.35 -11.29
N LYS A 381 36.43 -10.15 -10.74
CA LYS A 381 36.70 -8.91 -11.50
C LYS A 381 35.77 -8.75 -12.69
N ILE A 382 34.48 -8.96 -12.43
CA ILE A 382 33.45 -8.74 -13.43
C ILE A 382 33.05 -7.26 -13.37
N PRO A 383 33.19 -6.50 -14.46
CA PRO A 383 32.78 -5.11 -14.44
C PRO A 383 31.25 -5.01 -14.23
N VAL A 384 30.84 -4.05 -13.43
CA VAL A 384 29.41 -3.80 -13.19
C VAL A 384 28.95 -2.75 -14.18
N ALA A 385 28.00 -3.11 -15.04
CA ALA A 385 27.69 -2.29 -16.20
C ALA A 385 26.77 -1.10 -15.85
N ALA A 386 25.97 -1.20 -14.79
CA ALA A 386 25.00 -0.15 -14.45
C ALA A 386 25.15 0.27 -12.99
N PRO A 387 24.78 1.51 -12.66
CA PRO A 387 24.77 1.95 -11.25
C PRO A 387 23.81 1.13 -10.42
N LEU A 388 24.16 0.96 -9.15
CA LEU A 388 23.35 0.18 -8.19
C LEU A 388 23.05 1.06 -6.98
N ILE A 389 21.78 1.08 -6.58
CA ILE A 389 21.32 1.82 -5.40
C ILE A 389 20.74 0.82 -4.41
N ILE A 390 21.11 0.96 -3.13
CA ILE A 390 20.64 0.07 -2.05
C ILE A 390 19.92 0.91 -1.00
N ASN A 391 18.69 0.52 -0.65
CA ASN A 391 17.95 1.11 0.47
C ASN A 391 17.75 0.04 1.55
N PRO A 392 18.47 0.09 2.67
CA PRO A 392 18.21 -0.87 3.74
C PRO A 392 16.85 -0.62 4.38
N GLY A 393 16.29 -1.65 5.02
CA GLY A 393 14.93 -1.57 5.53
C GLY A 393 14.78 -0.80 6.84
N SER A 394 15.79 -0.85 7.68
CA SER A 394 15.73 -0.20 8.99
C SER A 394 17.14 0.06 9.46
N GLU A 395 17.24 0.88 10.51
CA GLU A 395 18.55 1.14 11.09
C GLU A 395 19.14 -0.11 11.71
N GLN A 396 18.32 -0.98 12.27
CA GLN A 396 18.80 -2.26 12.79
C GLN A 396 19.41 -3.11 11.67
N ILE A 397 18.71 -3.19 10.54
CA ILE A 397 19.24 -3.96 9.39
C ILE A 397 20.50 -3.31 8.85
N ARG A 398 20.50 -1.98 8.71
CA ARG A 398 21.65 -1.27 8.14
C ARG A 398 22.90 -1.46 9.02
N TYR A 399 22.73 -1.23 10.33
CA TYR A 399 23.85 -1.34 11.26
C TYR A 399 24.41 -2.75 11.28
N THR A 400 23.52 -3.75 11.33
CA THR A 400 23.91 -5.14 11.36
C THR A 400 24.58 -5.56 10.06
N ALA A 401 24.03 -5.14 8.91
CA ALA A 401 24.62 -5.47 7.61
C ALA A 401 25.97 -4.81 7.41
N GLU A 402 26.15 -3.62 7.94
CA GLU A 402 27.46 -2.96 7.88
C GLU A 402 28.47 -3.73 8.72
N ARG A 403 28.09 -4.09 9.95
CA ARG A 403 28.96 -4.88 10.83
C ARG A 403 29.41 -6.16 10.18
N ASP A 404 28.50 -6.85 9.49
CA ASP A 404 28.76 -8.15 8.90
C ASP A 404 29.40 -8.08 7.52
N GLY A 405 29.73 -6.87 7.04
CA GLY A 405 30.44 -6.71 5.78
C GLY A 405 29.55 -6.72 4.55
N ILE A 406 28.24 -6.82 4.72
CA ILE A 406 27.30 -6.91 3.60
C ILE A 406 27.28 -5.59 2.83
N LEU A 407 27.18 -4.47 3.53
CA LEU A 407 27.16 -3.18 2.85
C LEU A 407 28.49 -2.90 2.16
N GLY A 408 29.60 -3.36 2.79
CA GLY A 408 30.91 -3.25 2.15
C GLY A 408 30.99 -4.01 0.85
N ASP A 409 30.34 -5.17 0.75
CA ASP A 409 30.30 -5.94 -0.49
C ASP A 409 29.65 -5.13 -1.61
N PHE A 410 28.54 -4.45 -1.30
CA PHE A 410 27.88 -3.61 -2.31
C PHE A 410 28.72 -2.40 -2.69
N GLU A 411 29.31 -1.75 -1.69
CA GLU A 411 30.13 -0.57 -1.94
C GLU A 411 31.36 -0.90 -2.78
N GLN A 412 31.91 -2.10 -2.60
CA GLN A 412 33.08 -2.54 -3.35
C GLN A 412 32.79 -2.61 -4.84
N ILE A 413 31.56 -2.88 -5.24
CA ILE A 413 31.19 -2.91 -6.65
C ILE A 413 30.52 -1.59 -7.10
N GLY A 414 30.65 -0.55 -6.29
CA GLY A 414 30.25 0.80 -6.68
C GLY A 414 28.83 1.20 -6.33
N ALA A 415 28.15 0.42 -5.48
CA ALA A 415 26.80 0.75 -5.07
C ALA A 415 26.77 1.97 -4.15
N THR A 416 25.66 2.72 -4.20
CA THR A 416 25.39 3.81 -3.27
C THR A 416 24.35 3.31 -2.26
N VAL A 417 24.64 3.46 -0.97
CA VAL A 417 23.70 3.09 0.09
C VAL A 417 22.91 4.35 0.45
N MET A 418 21.60 4.28 0.27
CA MET A 418 20.69 5.38 0.56
C MET A 418 20.07 5.23 1.95
N ALA A 419 19.25 6.20 2.34
CA ALA A 419 18.58 6.19 3.63
C ALA A 419 17.63 5.00 3.76
N ASN A 420 17.35 4.63 5.00
CA ASN A 420 16.35 3.61 5.33
C ASN A 420 14.97 4.22 5.15
N ALA A 421 14.52 4.28 3.92
CA ALA A 421 13.30 5.01 3.56
C ALA A 421 12.76 4.46 2.24
N CYS A 422 11.54 4.86 1.90
CA CYS A 422 10.92 4.40 0.67
C CYS A 422 11.63 4.93 -0.58
N GLY A 423 12.06 6.19 -0.55
CA GLY A 423 12.89 6.75 -1.61
C GLY A 423 12.32 6.58 -3.00
N PRO A 424 13.10 5.98 -3.91
CA PRO A 424 12.64 5.85 -5.31
C PRO A 424 11.35 5.05 -5.46
N CYS A 425 11.03 4.17 -4.51
CA CYS A 425 9.82 3.37 -4.61
C CYS A 425 8.55 4.21 -4.67
N ILE A 426 8.59 5.41 -4.09
CA ILE A 426 7.44 6.32 -4.12
C ILE A 426 7.76 7.62 -4.87
N GLY A 427 8.81 7.60 -5.66
CA GLY A 427 9.16 8.77 -6.47
C GLY A 427 9.96 9.84 -5.73
N GLN A 428 10.38 9.57 -4.50
CA GLN A 428 11.28 10.46 -3.77
C GLN A 428 12.72 10.15 -4.19
N TRP A 429 13.04 10.51 -5.40
CA TRP A 429 14.31 10.15 -6.04
C TRP A 429 14.73 11.27 -6.98
N LYS A 430 15.90 11.81 -6.73
CA LYS A 430 16.51 12.74 -7.67
C LYS A 430 17.46 11.93 -8.56
N ARG A 431 16.89 11.40 -9.62
CA ARG A 431 17.64 10.55 -10.54
C ARG A 431 18.54 11.41 -11.42
N HIS A 432 19.83 11.07 -11.43
CA HIS A 432 20.78 11.77 -12.26
C HIS A 432 20.83 11.09 -13.63
N THR A 433 20.30 11.75 -14.63
CA THR A 433 20.23 11.23 -16.00
C THR A 433 20.44 12.36 -17.00
N ASP A 434 20.91 11.99 -18.19
CA ASP A 434 21.17 12.98 -19.25
C ASP A 434 19.88 13.50 -19.89
N ASP A 435 18.81 12.73 -19.82
CA ASP A 435 17.55 13.11 -20.46
C ASP A 435 16.40 12.40 -19.74
N ASN A 436 15.59 13.16 -19.02
CA ASN A 436 14.53 12.61 -18.21
C ASN A 436 13.22 12.36 -18.98
N THR A 437 13.28 12.45 -20.31
CA THR A 437 12.13 12.12 -21.16
C THR A 437 12.40 10.91 -22.06
N ARG A 438 13.62 10.43 -22.07
CA ARG A 438 14.06 9.36 -22.97
C ARG A 438 13.53 8.00 -22.53
N LYS A 439 13.22 7.12 -23.49
CA LYS A 439 12.92 5.72 -23.20
C LYS A 439 14.14 5.06 -22.58
N ASN A 440 13.92 4.36 -21.49
CA ASN A 440 15.02 3.67 -20.81
C ASN A 440 14.44 2.58 -19.93
N SER A 441 15.30 1.68 -19.44
CA SER A 441 14.87 0.58 -18.57
C SER A 441 15.62 0.61 -17.26
N ILE A 442 14.89 0.35 -16.17
CA ILE A 442 15.46 0.13 -14.84
C ILE A 442 14.87 -1.16 -14.27
N VAL A 443 15.62 -1.80 -13.38
CA VAL A 443 15.13 -3.00 -12.68
C VAL A 443 15.21 -2.73 -11.18
N THR A 444 14.14 -3.05 -10.48
CA THR A 444 14.05 -2.79 -9.05
C THR A 444 13.54 -4.02 -8.32
N SER A 445 13.84 -4.10 -7.03
CA SER A 445 13.21 -5.10 -6.17
C SER A 445 11.99 -4.52 -5.45
N PHE A 446 11.44 -3.46 -5.97
CA PHE A 446 10.29 -2.76 -5.37
C PHE A 446 9.00 -3.56 -5.60
N ASN A 447 7.88 -2.90 -5.33
CA ASN A 447 6.57 -3.55 -5.45
C ASN A 447 5.71 -2.98 -6.58
N ARG A 448 5.98 -1.76 -7.02
CA ARG A 448 5.18 -1.11 -8.07
C ARG A 448 6.06 -0.53 -9.16
N ASN A 449 5.50 -0.52 -10.37
CA ASN A 449 6.25 -0.08 -11.54
C ASN A 449 5.39 0.71 -12.53
N PHE A 450 4.34 1.35 -12.04
CA PHE A 450 3.49 2.15 -12.92
C PHE A 450 4.28 3.28 -13.55
N ALA A 451 3.77 3.78 -14.68
CA ALA A 451 4.44 4.88 -15.39
C ALA A 451 4.65 6.07 -14.45
N LYS A 452 5.82 6.70 -14.56
CA LYS A 452 6.22 7.86 -13.76
C LYS A 452 6.47 7.58 -12.29
N ARG A 453 6.21 6.37 -11.82
CA ARG A 453 6.24 6.07 -10.38
C ARG A 453 7.59 6.37 -9.75
N ALA A 454 8.67 5.91 -10.37
CA ALA A 454 10.00 5.98 -9.76
C ALA A 454 10.68 7.33 -9.98
N ASP A 455 10.65 7.84 -11.21
CA ASP A 455 11.46 9.00 -11.60
C ASP A 455 10.69 10.10 -12.32
N GLY A 456 9.38 9.96 -12.42
CA GLY A 456 8.56 10.97 -13.08
C GLY A 456 8.56 10.91 -14.60
N ASN A 457 9.37 10.06 -15.21
CA ASN A 457 9.47 9.94 -16.65
C ASN A 457 8.49 8.87 -17.15
N PRO A 458 7.49 9.21 -17.96
CA PRO A 458 6.53 8.21 -18.45
C PRO A 458 7.15 7.16 -19.36
N ASN A 459 8.36 7.41 -19.86
CA ASN A 459 9.07 6.50 -20.77
C ASN A 459 10.04 5.58 -20.06
N THR A 460 10.14 5.65 -18.74
CA THR A 460 10.97 4.71 -17.98
C THR A 460 10.24 3.38 -17.87
N HIS A 461 10.84 2.35 -18.47
CA HIS A 461 10.33 0.97 -18.38
C HIS A 461 10.89 0.37 -17.10
N ALA A 462 10.04 0.29 -16.07
CA ALA A 462 10.46 -0.23 -14.77
C ALA A 462 10.00 -1.67 -14.64
N PHE A 463 10.94 -2.53 -14.28
CA PHE A 463 10.71 -3.97 -14.09
C PHE A 463 10.93 -4.33 -12.64
N VAL A 464 10.17 -5.30 -12.17
CA VAL A 464 10.24 -5.74 -10.77
C VAL A 464 10.77 -7.17 -10.73
N ALA A 465 11.79 -7.41 -9.90
CA ALA A 465 12.42 -8.72 -9.77
C ALA A 465 12.96 -8.88 -8.36
N SER A 466 13.46 -10.08 -8.03
CA SER A 466 14.10 -10.31 -6.75
C SER A 466 15.36 -9.46 -6.61
N PRO A 467 15.83 -9.23 -5.38
CA PRO A 467 17.10 -8.50 -5.20
C PRO A 467 18.27 -9.17 -5.92
N GLU A 468 18.36 -10.49 -5.84
CA GLU A 468 19.46 -11.22 -6.46
C GLU A 468 19.44 -11.07 -7.97
N LEU A 469 18.28 -11.22 -8.56
CA LEU A 469 18.14 -11.09 -10.01
C LEU A 469 18.36 -9.65 -10.45
N THR A 470 17.85 -8.69 -9.68
CA THR A 470 18.09 -7.27 -9.95
C THR A 470 19.61 -7.01 -10.00
N LEU A 471 20.36 -7.57 -9.04
CA LEU A 471 21.79 -7.35 -9.04
C LEU A 471 22.49 -8.03 -10.23
N ALA A 472 22.07 -9.25 -10.56
CA ALA A 472 22.66 -9.94 -11.71
C ALA A 472 22.47 -9.14 -12.99
N LEU A 473 21.26 -8.61 -13.19
CA LEU A 473 20.96 -7.81 -14.37
C LEU A 473 21.74 -6.47 -14.33
N THR A 474 21.95 -5.90 -13.15
CA THR A 474 22.71 -4.68 -13.00
C THR A 474 24.18 -4.91 -13.41
N ILE A 475 24.73 -6.04 -12.99
CA ILE A 475 26.12 -6.37 -13.35
C ILE A 475 26.23 -6.51 -14.87
N ALA A 476 25.28 -7.23 -15.49
CA ALA A 476 25.28 -7.42 -16.94
C ALA A 476 24.93 -6.14 -17.71
N GLY A 477 24.11 -5.29 -17.12
CA GLY A 477 23.60 -4.09 -17.80
C GLY A 477 22.67 -4.39 -18.95
N ASP A 478 22.01 -5.54 -18.91
CA ASP A 478 21.32 -6.09 -20.07
C ASP A 478 20.08 -6.86 -19.59
N LEU A 479 18.90 -6.41 -19.99
CA LEU A 479 17.65 -7.09 -19.63
C LEU A 479 17.62 -8.53 -20.14
N CYS A 480 18.34 -8.84 -21.21
CA CYS A 480 18.30 -10.17 -21.81
C CYS A 480 19.24 -11.16 -21.15
N PHE A 481 19.98 -10.73 -20.13
CA PHE A 481 20.88 -11.65 -19.41
C PHE A 481 20.11 -12.62 -18.53
N ASN A 482 20.43 -13.89 -18.63
CA ASN A 482 19.84 -14.94 -17.79
C ASN A 482 20.95 -15.57 -16.95
N PRO A 483 21.04 -15.28 -15.65
CA PRO A 483 22.16 -15.81 -14.85
C PRO A 483 22.15 -17.33 -14.71
N LEU A 484 21.05 -17.99 -14.99
CA LEU A 484 20.97 -19.44 -14.92
C LEU A 484 21.72 -20.11 -16.08
N THR A 485 21.82 -19.42 -17.21
CA THR A 485 22.39 -20.04 -18.43
C THR A 485 23.53 -19.24 -19.07
N ASP A 486 23.61 -17.93 -18.83
CA ASP A 486 24.55 -17.07 -19.54
C ASP A 486 25.79 -16.82 -18.70
N THR A 487 26.87 -16.40 -19.37
CA THR A 487 28.12 -16.05 -18.72
C THR A 487 28.36 -14.55 -18.80
N LEU A 488 29.24 -14.07 -17.94
CA LEU A 488 29.71 -12.69 -17.93
C LEU A 488 31.22 -12.69 -18.16
N LYS A 489 31.69 -11.63 -18.81
CA LYS A 489 33.10 -11.50 -19.11
C LYS A 489 33.82 -10.77 -17.99
N THR A 490 34.90 -11.34 -17.49
CA THR A 490 35.75 -10.69 -16.50
C THR A 490 36.60 -9.61 -17.14
N ALA A 491 37.23 -8.78 -16.31
CA ALA A 491 38.10 -7.72 -16.82
C ALA A 491 39.27 -8.28 -17.62
N ASP A 492 39.74 -9.49 -17.28
CA ASP A 492 40.84 -10.12 -18.00
C ASP A 492 40.38 -11.06 -19.13
N GLY A 493 39.09 -11.00 -19.49
CA GLY A 493 38.58 -11.68 -20.67
C GLY A 493 38.03 -13.07 -20.48
N ARG A 494 38.03 -13.60 -19.24
CA ARG A 494 37.47 -14.94 -18.98
C ARG A 494 35.94 -14.87 -19.00
N GLU A 495 35.34 -15.99 -19.34
CA GLU A 495 33.87 -16.12 -19.27
C GLU A 495 33.54 -16.85 -17.96
N VAL A 496 32.69 -16.27 -17.13
CA VAL A 496 32.30 -16.90 -15.86
C VAL A 496 30.78 -16.90 -15.73
N LYS A 497 30.28 -17.94 -15.12
CA LYS A 497 28.87 -18.06 -14.80
C LYS A 497 28.69 -17.77 -13.31
N LEU A 498 27.76 -16.88 -12.97
CA LEU A 498 27.49 -16.57 -11.58
C LEU A 498 26.95 -17.81 -10.87
N LYS A 499 27.49 -18.07 -9.67
CA LYS A 499 26.95 -19.12 -8.81
C LYS A 499 25.65 -18.66 -8.17
N GLU A 500 24.83 -19.61 -7.79
CA GLU A 500 23.56 -19.33 -7.13
C GLU A 500 23.76 -18.46 -5.89
N PRO A 501 22.83 -17.55 -5.61
CA PRO A 501 22.96 -16.74 -4.39
C PRO A 501 22.91 -17.57 -3.12
N GLU A 502 23.67 -17.15 -2.14
CA GLU A 502 23.70 -17.74 -0.80
C GLU A 502 23.59 -16.65 0.23
N GLY A 503 22.85 -16.92 1.30
CA GLY A 503 22.73 -15.96 2.37
C GLY A 503 22.15 -16.62 3.60
N THR A 504 21.98 -15.84 4.64
CA THR A 504 21.41 -16.32 5.89
C THR A 504 20.12 -15.59 6.21
N ASP A 505 19.19 -16.30 6.84
CA ASP A 505 17.93 -15.70 7.26
C ASP A 505 18.17 -14.67 8.37
N PHE A 506 19.14 -14.92 9.21
CA PHE A 506 19.45 -14.11 10.38
C PHE A 506 20.93 -13.82 10.43
N PRO A 507 21.33 -12.70 11.02
CA PRO A 507 22.75 -12.44 11.22
C PRO A 507 23.33 -13.49 12.16
N PRO A 508 24.47 -14.10 11.81
CA PRO A 508 25.07 -15.13 12.66
C PRO A 508 25.38 -14.65 14.08
N LYS A 509 25.67 -13.36 14.23
CA LYS A 509 26.00 -12.79 15.54
C LYS A 509 24.82 -12.03 16.15
N GLY A 510 23.62 -12.19 15.59
CA GLY A 510 22.43 -11.48 16.06
C GLY A 510 22.30 -10.10 15.47
N PHE A 511 21.11 -9.52 15.60
CA PHE A 511 20.87 -8.13 15.23
C PHE A 511 21.49 -7.21 16.26
N GLU A 512 21.94 -6.06 15.79
CA GLU A 512 22.52 -5.02 16.65
C GLU A 512 22.17 -3.66 16.10
N VAL A 513 21.98 -2.70 16.98
CA VAL A 513 21.74 -1.31 16.58
C VAL A 513 22.16 -0.41 17.71
N LYS A 514 22.74 0.76 17.40
CA LYS A 514 23.09 1.75 18.43
C LYS A 514 21.87 2.58 18.80
N ASP A 515 21.21 3.16 17.81
CA ASP A 515 20.04 4.00 17.99
C ASP A 515 19.04 3.63 16.91
N ASN A 516 17.98 2.96 17.31
CA ASN A 516 17.00 2.48 16.33
C ASN A 516 16.07 3.60 15.83
N GLY A 517 16.16 4.79 16.39
CA GLY A 517 15.35 5.93 15.95
C GLY A 517 14.01 6.07 16.64
N TYR A 518 13.72 5.22 17.62
CA TYR A 518 12.45 5.30 18.33
C TYR A 518 12.48 6.40 19.38
N VAL A 519 11.38 7.19 19.47
CA VAL A 519 11.19 8.22 20.48
C VAL A 519 9.87 7.94 21.19
N ALA A 520 9.95 7.60 22.47
CA ALA A 520 8.76 7.31 23.26
C ALA A 520 8.00 8.62 23.55
N PRO A 521 6.66 8.55 23.63
CA PRO A 521 5.91 9.76 23.99
C PRO A 521 6.20 10.17 25.41
N THR A 522 6.28 11.49 25.64
CA THR A 522 6.61 12.03 26.96
C THR A 522 5.38 12.43 27.76
N GLY A 523 4.25 12.66 27.10
CA GLY A 523 3.02 12.84 27.84
C GLY A 523 2.13 13.95 27.34
N LYS A 524 0.97 13.99 27.95
CA LYS A 524 -0.15 14.82 27.53
C LYS A 524 0.07 16.31 27.70
N ASP A 525 1.13 16.72 28.39
CA ASP A 525 1.42 18.14 28.58
C ASP A 525 2.15 18.76 27.41
N ALA A 526 2.56 17.93 26.44
CA ALA A 526 3.22 18.43 25.25
C ALA A 526 2.28 19.33 24.46
N GLU A 527 2.85 20.35 23.82
CA GLU A 527 2.09 21.26 22.98
C GLU A 527 2.34 20.92 21.51
N VAL A 528 1.24 20.84 20.75
CA VAL A 528 1.33 20.59 19.32
C VAL A 528 1.87 21.82 18.61
N VAL A 529 2.84 21.63 17.72
CA VAL A 529 3.53 22.72 17.03
C VAL A 529 2.98 22.87 15.61
N ILE A 530 2.18 23.90 15.39
CA ILE A 530 1.68 24.27 14.05
C ILE A 530 1.79 25.79 13.92
N ASN A 531 2.53 26.25 12.90
CA ASN A 531 2.62 27.68 12.60
C ASN A 531 1.38 28.10 11.81
N PRO A 532 0.60 29.06 12.31
CA PRO A 532 -0.64 29.46 11.62
C PRO A 532 -0.40 29.97 10.18
N GLY A 533 0.77 30.50 9.89
CA GLY A 533 1.09 30.99 8.55
C GLY A 533 1.74 29.95 7.66
N SER A 534 1.79 28.70 8.09
CA SER A 534 2.49 27.66 7.32
C SER A 534 1.84 27.40 5.97
N ASN A 535 2.66 27.10 4.96
CA ASN A 535 2.15 26.61 3.69
C ASN A 535 2.20 25.08 3.62
N ARG A 536 2.66 24.41 4.69
CA ARG A 536 2.76 22.95 4.74
C ARG A 536 1.75 22.31 5.69
N LEU A 537 1.32 23.02 6.73
CA LEU A 537 0.41 22.49 7.74
C LEU A 537 -0.76 23.44 7.92
N GLN A 538 -1.97 22.89 7.95
CA GLN A 538 -3.19 23.67 8.08
C GLN A 538 -4.14 22.97 9.02
N VAL A 539 -4.61 23.66 10.05
CA VAL A 539 -5.65 23.11 10.92
C VAL A 539 -6.90 22.86 10.08
N LEU A 540 -7.50 21.69 10.26
CA LEU A 540 -8.66 21.32 9.47
C LEU A 540 -9.95 21.89 10.05
N LYS A 541 -10.85 22.30 9.17
CA LYS A 541 -12.24 22.60 9.52
C LYS A 541 -13.10 21.42 9.11
N PRO A 542 -14.06 21.00 9.96
CA PRO A 542 -14.95 19.91 9.57
C PRO A 542 -15.75 20.26 8.32
N PHE A 543 -15.98 19.25 7.48
CA PHE A 543 -16.83 19.44 6.30
C PHE A 543 -18.28 19.61 6.73
N ALA A 544 -19.04 20.37 5.96
CA ALA A 544 -20.44 20.66 6.28
C ALA A 544 -21.30 19.43 6.10
N ALA A 545 -22.33 19.32 6.93
CA ALA A 545 -23.32 18.25 6.79
C ALA A 545 -24.11 18.43 5.49
N TRP A 546 -24.69 17.32 5.01
CA TRP A 546 -25.57 17.36 3.85
C TRP A 546 -26.75 18.26 4.18
N ASP A 547 -27.14 19.10 3.22
CA ASP A 547 -28.21 20.07 3.44
C ASP A 547 -29.63 19.50 3.27
N GLY A 548 -29.74 18.20 3.02
CA GLY A 548 -31.02 17.55 2.85
C GLY A 548 -31.60 17.65 1.46
N LYS A 549 -30.90 18.29 0.53
CA LYS A 549 -31.42 18.53 -0.81
C LYS A 549 -30.83 17.56 -1.82
N GLU A 550 -31.55 17.29 -2.89
CA GLU A 550 -31.02 16.57 -4.03
C GLU A 550 -29.88 17.36 -4.67
N LEU A 551 -29.01 16.69 -5.41
CA LEU A 551 -27.93 17.35 -6.13
C LEU A 551 -28.41 17.65 -7.55
N ILE A 552 -28.58 18.91 -7.84
CA ILE A 552 -29.30 19.34 -9.06
C ILE A 552 -28.35 20.07 -10.01
N GLU A 553 -28.32 19.60 -11.26
CA GLU A 553 -27.64 20.25 -12.38
C GLU A 553 -26.21 20.68 -12.10
N MET A 554 -25.43 19.73 -11.60
CA MET A 554 -24.01 19.97 -11.38
C MET A 554 -23.25 19.92 -12.72
N PRO A 555 -22.40 20.91 -13.01
CA PRO A 555 -21.60 20.81 -14.22
C PRO A 555 -20.62 19.63 -14.13
N LEU A 556 -20.43 18.97 -15.28
CA LEU A 556 -19.42 17.95 -15.39
C LEU A 556 -18.04 18.62 -15.28
N LEU A 557 -17.26 18.23 -14.29
CA LEU A 557 -15.91 18.78 -14.14
C LEU A 557 -14.91 18.06 -15.04
N LEU A 558 -15.00 16.74 -15.07
CA LEU A 558 -14.05 15.90 -15.79
C LEU A 558 -14.71 14.57 -16.11
N LYS A 559 -14.50 14.10 -17.33
CA LYS A 559 -14.80 12.72 -17.71
C LYS A 559 -13.45 12.05 -17.98
N ALA A 560 -13.02 11.24 -17.02
CA ALA A 560 -11.70 10.62 -17.09
C ALA A 560 -11.73 9.39 -17.99
N GLU A 561 -10.71 9.22 -18.80
CA GLU A 561 -10.54 8.10 -19.70
C GLU A 561 -9.41 7.22 -19.21
N GLY A 562 -9.64 5.90 -19.20
CA GLY A 562 -8.62 4.94 -18.84
C GLY A 562 -8.35 4.90 -17.34
N LYS A 563 -7.17 4.44 -16.99
CA LYS A 563 -6.77 4.32 -15.58
C LYS A 563 -6.77 5.67 -14.89
N CYS A 564 -7.33 5.72 -13.70
CA CYS A 564 -7.26 6.90 -12.87
C CYS A 564 -6.85 6.45 -11.47
N THR A 565 -5.55 6.40 -11.26
CA THR A 565 -4.97 5.93 -9.99
C THR A 565 -4.93 7.04 -8.97
N THR A 566 -4.61 6.70 -7.73
CA THR A 566 -4.42 7.75 -6.72
C THR A 566 -3.27 8.68 -7.09
N ASP A 567 -2.28 8.19 -7.86
CA ASP A 567 -1.22 9.06 -8.36
C ASP A 567 -1.74 10.07 -9.39
N HIS A 568 -2.81 9.74 -10.09
CA HIS A 568 -3.42 10.68 -11.04
C HIS A 568 -4.34 11.67 -10.30
N ILE A 569 -4.90 11.26 -9.18
CA ILE A 569 -5.85 12.09 -8.43
C ILE A 569 -5.12 13.03 -7.47
N SER A 570 -4.17 12.48 -6.69
CA SER A 570 -3.40 13.25 -5.70
C SER A 570 -1.99 12.70 -5.69
N MET A 571 -1.16 13.25 -6.54
CA MET A 571 0.16 12.68 -6.79
C MET A 571 1.14 12.92 -5.65
N ALA A 572 2.18 12.10 -5.61
CA ALA A 572 3.27 12.18 -4.66
C ALA A 572 4.36 13.10 -5.23
N GLY A 573 5.63 12.72 -5.04
CA GLY A 573 6.73 13.53 -5.52
C GLY A 573 6.79 14.87 -4.81
N PRO A 574 6.91 15.96 -5.57
CA PRO A 574 7.03 17.29 -4.91
C PRO A 574 5.81 17.67 -4.09
N TRP A 575 4.65 17.08 -4.36
CA TRP A 575 3.43 17.40 -3.62
C TRP A 575 3.42 16.84 -2.21
N LEU A 576 4.33 15.91 -1.88
CA LEU A 576 4.40 15.36 -0.54
C LEU A 576 4.60 16.44 0.53
N ARG A 577 5.21 17.55 0.16
CA ARG A 577 5.41 18.64 1.12
C ARG A 577 4.10 19.26 1.61
N PHE A 578 3.00 19.06 0.88
CA PHE A 578 1.70 19.67 1.22
C PHE A 578 0.72 18.67 1.82
N ARG A 579 1.20 17.50 2.23
CA ARG A 579 0.29 16.47 2.77
C ARG A 579 -0.47 16.92 4.03
N GLY A 580 0.03 17.93 4.74
CA GLY A 580 -0.63 18.48 5.92
C GLY A 580 -1.38 19.77 5.67
N HIS A 581 -1.56 20.19 4.40
CA HIS A 581 -2.20 21.46 4.07
C HIS A 581 -3.23 21.24 2.98
N LEU A 582 -4.48 21.04 3.41
CA LEU A 582 -5.52 20.59 2.46
C LEU A 582 -5.72 21.59 1.33
N GLU A 583 -5.75 22.87 1.63
CA GLU A 583 -5.96 23.89 0.61
C GLU A 583 -4.85 23.84 -0.46
N ASN A 584 -3.60 23.80 -0.03
CA ASN A 584 -2.50 23.83 -0.99
C ASN A 584 -2.39 22.54 -1.80
N ILE A 585 -2.57 21.38 -1.15
CA ILE A 585 -2.44 20.15 -1.90
C ILE A 585 -3.58 19.97 -2.90
N SER A 586 -4.72 20.60 -2.64
CA SER A 586 -5.87 20.49 -3.56
C SER A 586 -5.58 21.12 -4.94
N ASP A 587 -4.50 21.90 -5.05
CA ASP A 587 -4.10 22.42 -6.35
C ASP A 587 -3.72 21.29 -7.32
N ASN A 588 -3.39 20.09 -6.83
CA ASN A 588 -3.03 18.97 -7.71
C ASN A 588 -4.22 18.06 -8.04
N MET A 589 -5.42 18.41 -7.62
CA MET A 589 -6.55 17.48 -7.77
C MET A 589 -6.75 17.06 -9.22
N LEU A 590 -6.68 15.74 -9.44
CA LEU A 590 -6.93 15.13 -10.75
C LEU A 590 -6.00 15.64 -11.86
N MET A 591 -4.85 16.16 -11.47
CA MET A 591 -3.88 16.71 -12.42
C MET A 591 -3.38 15.66 -13.41
N GLY A 592 -3.34 14.39 -13.01
CA GLY A 592 -2.86 13.32 -13.87
C GLY A 592 -3.94 12.55 -14.62
N ALA A 593 -5.20 12.89 -14.41
CA ALA A 593 -6.29 12.20 -15.11
C ALA A 593 -6.40 12.68 -16.55
N VAL A 594 -6.70 11.77 -17.46
CA VAL A 594 -6.83 12.05 -18.88
C VAL A 594 -8.27 12.44 -19.18
N ASN A 595 -8.47 13.61 -19.78
CA ASN A 595 -9.81 14.07 -20.17
C ASN A 595 -10.25 13.33 -21.44
N ALA A 596 -11.37 12.63 -21.35
CA ALA A 596 -11.87 11.81 -22.47
C ALA A 596 -12.19 12.65 -23.70
N PHE A 597 -12.48 13.92 -23.55
CA PHE A 597 -12.92 14.75 -24.68
C PHE A 597 -11.75 15.33 -25.48
N ASN A 598 -10.58 15.48 -24.91
CA ASN A 598 -9.44 16.04 -25.64
C ASN A 598 -8.17 15.20 -25.52
N GLY A 599 -8.16 14.15 -24.71
CA GLY A 599 -6.99 13.29 -24.55
C GLY A 599 -5.85 13.90 -23.74
N LYS A 600 -6.07 15.06 -23.14
CA LYS A 600 -5.03 15.76 -22.41
C LYS A 600 -5.18 15.57 -20.90
N THR A 601 -4.09 15.78 -20.16
CA THR A 601 -4.13 15.84 -18.73
C THR A 601 -4.26 17.28 -18.26
N ASN A 602 -4.93 17.46 -17.13
CA ASN A 602 -5.06 18.76 -16.47
C ASN A 602 -5.58 19.87 -17.39
N SER A 603 -6.58 19.53 -18.19
CA SER A 603 -7.16 20.48 -19.15
C SER A 603 -8.62 20.10 -19.34
N VAL A 604 -9.51 20.86 -18.70
CA VAL A 604 -10.96 20.59 -18.76
C VAL A 604 -11.72 21.85 -19.08
N LEU A 605 -12.91 21.67 -19.63
CA LEU A 605 -13.77 22.79 -19.98
C LEU A 605 -14.34 23.46 -18.73
N ASN A 606 -14.14 24.76 -18.63
CA ASN A 606 -14.80 25.58 -17.62
C ASN A 606 -16.14 26.05 -18.22
N GLN A 607 -17.24 25.51 -17.69
CA GLN A 607 -18.54 25.83 -18.26
C GLN A 607 -18.97 27.26 -17.99
N LEU A 608 -18.28 27.97 -17.08
CA LEU A 608 -18.59 29.37 -16.82
C LEU A 608 -18.11 30.30 -17.92
N ASN A 609 -17.01 29.96 -18.58
CA ASN A 609 -16.41 30.86 -19.57
C ASN A 609 -16.03 30.20 -20.88
N GLY A 610 -16.21 28.89 -21.01
CA GLY A 610 -15.93 28.18 -22.26
C GLY A 610 -14.46 27.90 -22.52
N LYS A 611 -13.59 28.20 -21.57
CA LYS A 611 -12.15 28.00 -21.75
C LYS A 611 -11.70 26.67 -21.10
N TYR A 612 -10.56 26.14 -21.58
CA TYR A 612 -9.93 24.97 -20.98
C TYR A 612 -8.90 25.41 -19.96
N GLU A 613 -8.98 24.87 -18.78
CA GLU A 613 -8.14 25.26 -17.66
C GLU A 613 -7.78 24.01 -16.83
N ALA A 614 -6.84 24.19 -15.89
CA ALA A 614 -6.47 23.12 -14.96
C ALA A 614 -7.70 22.66 -14.18
N VAL A 615 -7.77 21.37 -13.86
CA VAL A 615 -8.94 20.79 -13.20
C VAL A 615 -9.22 21.51 -11.88
N SER A 616 -8.18 21.66 -11.03
CA SER A 616 -8.39 22.31 -9.74
C SER A 616 -8.82 23.78 -9.90
N ALA A 617 -8.31 24.46 -10.91
CA ALA A 617 -8.69 25.85 -11.14
C ALA A 617 -10.18 25.98 -11.49
N VAL A 618 -10.67 25.07 -12.33
CA VAL A 618 -12.11 25.07 -12.69
C VAL A 618 -12.95 24.76 -11.46
N ALA A 619 -12.55 23.74 -10.70
CA ALA A 619 -13.30 23.37 -9.49
C ALA A 619 -13.36 24.53 -8.49
N LYS A 620 -12.27 25.26 -8.32
CA LYS A 620 -12.23 26.41 -7.43
C LYS A 620 -13.18 27.52 -7.88
N GLN A 621 -13.25 27.75 -9.20
CA GLN A 621 -14.15 28.79 -9.72
C GLN A 621 -15.60 28.40 -9.53
N TYR A 622 -15.94 27.11 -9.73
CA TYR A 622 -17.27 26.62 -9.43
C TYR A 622 -17.58 26.81 -7.93
N LYS A 623 -16.66 26.38 -7.08
CA LYS A 623 -16.86 26.48 -5.64
C LYS A 623 -17.08 27.92 -5.20
N ALA A 624 -16.31 28.84 -5.75
CA ALA A 624 -16.43 30.26 -5.39
C ALA A 624 -17.81 30.82 -5.70
N LYS A 625 -18.52 30.22 -6.65
CA LYS A 625 -19.89 30.62 -6.99
C LYS A 625 -20.92 29.71 -6.33
N GLY A 626 -20.53 28.87 -5.41
CA GLY A 626 -21.45 27.98 -4.72
C GLY A 626 -21.95 26.83 -5.59
N ILE A 627 -21.22 26.48 -6.64
CA ILE A 627 -21.61 25.43 -7.59
C ILE A 627 -20.89 24.14 -7.24
N SER A 628 -21.65 23.07 -7.08
CA SER A 628 -21.10 21.72 -6.90
C SER A 628 -20.84 21.09 -8.26
N SER A 629 -19.87 20.18 -8.35
CA SER A 629 -19.55 19.53 -9.60
C SER A 629 -19.45 18.03 -9.44
N ILE A 630 -19.29 17.34 -10.57
CA ILE A 630 -19.28 15.89 -10.62
C ILE A 630 -18.16 15.43 -11.56
N VAL A 631 -17.55 14.30 -11.20
CA VAL A 631 -16.50 13.65 -12.00
C VAL A 631 -17.01 12.29 -12.44
N VAL A 632 -16.78 11.95 -13.71
CA VAL A 632 -17.15 10.66 -14.30
C VAL A 632 -15.86 9.93 -14.67
N ALA A 633 -15.78 8.63 -14.42
CA ALA A 633 -14.55 7.88 -14.63
C ALA A 633 -14.83 6.45 -15.07
N GLU A 634 -13.76 5.75 -15.45
CA GLU A 634 -13.87 4.38 -15.91
C GLU A 634 -13.60 3.39 -14.76
N GLU A 635 -12.99 2.25 -15.08
CA GLU A 635 -12.89 1.14 -14.13
C GLU A 635 -11.78 1.35 -13.11
N ASN A 636 -11.98 0.78 -11.93
CA ASN A 636 -10.99 0.69 -10.88
C ASN A 636 -10.47 2.07 -10.44
N TYR A 637 -11.37 3.02 -10.34
CA TYR A 637 -11.03 4.39 -9.95
C TYR A 637 -10.37 4.41 -8.58
N GLY A 638 -9.20 5.07 -8.49
CA GLY A 638 -8.48 5.21 -7.22
C GLY A 638 -7.54 4.05 -6.92
N GLU A 639 -7.25 3.22 -7.92
CA GLU A 639 -6.26 2.15 -7.80
C GLU A 639 -4.92 2.74 -7.37
N GLY A 640 -4.15 1.96 -6.59
CA GLY A 640 -2.80 2.37 -6.21
C GLY A 640 -2.66 2.61 -4.72
N SER A 641 -1.80 3.55 -4.36
CA SER A 641 -1.49 3.84 -2.96
C SER A 641 -2.70 4.33 -2.19
N SER A 642 -2.75 3.99 -0.90
CA SER A 642 -3.80 4.49 -0.03
C SER A 642 -3.57 5.98 0.26
N ARG A 643 -4.46 6.83 -0.25
CA ARG A 643 -4.36 8.27 -0.05
C ARG A 643 -5.72 8.89 0.22
N GLU A 644 -5.95 9.23 1.49
CA GLU A 644 -7.20 9.92 1.82
C GLU A 644 -7.27 11.29 1.14
N HIS A 645 -6.11 11.86 0.82
CA HIS A 645 -6.07 13.13 0.09
C HIS A 645 -6.80 13.04 -1.25
N ALA A 646 -6.74 11.87 -1.89
CA ALA A 646 -7.43 11.69 -3.17
C ALA A 646 -8.96 11.77 -3.00
N ALA A 647 -9.46 11.60 -1.78
CA ALA A 647 -10.87 11.79 -1.46
C ALA A 647 -11.13 13.17 -0.86
N MET A 648 -10.22 13.66 -0.01
CA MET A 648 -10.40 14.94 0.66
C MET A 648 -10.34 16.12 -0.30
N GLU A 649 -9.46 16.06 -1.31
CA GLU A 649 -9.28 17.18 -2.23
C GLU A 649 -10.53 17.48 -3.04
N PRO A 650 -11.14 16.48 -3.70
CA PRO A 650 -12.39 16.79 -4.40
C PRO A 650 -13.49 17.24 -3.43
N ARG A 651 -13.55 16.62 -2.24
CA ARG A 651 -14.53 17.07 -1.24
C ARG A 651 -14.32 18.55 -0.89
N PHE A 652 -13.08 18.93 -0.65
CA PHE A 652 -12.73 20.32 -0.33
C PHE A 652 -13.07 21.26 -1.47
N LEU A 653 -12.90 20.84 -2.72
CA LEU A 653 -13.18 21.66 -3.88
C LEU A 653 -14.62 21.54 -4.37
N ASN A 654 -15.49 21.01 -3.52
CA ASN A 654 -16.94 20.98 -3.75
C ASN A 654 -17.36 20.06 -4.90
N VAL A 655 -16.52 19.07 -5.20
CA VAL A 655 -16.94 17.95 -6.04
C VAL A 655 -17.78 17.03 -5.16
N LYS A 656 -19.03 16.78 -5.55
CA LYS A 656 -19.93 16.01 -4.69
C LYS A 656 -20.02 14.55 -5.02
N VAL A 657 -19.74 14.19 -6.27
CA VAL A 657 -19.98 12.85 -6.78
C VAL A 657 -18.82 12.40 -7.63
N ILE A 658 -18.38 11.16 -7.42
CA ILE A 658 -17.57 10.45 -8.39
C ILE A 658 -18.44 9.32 -8.93
N LEU A 659 -18.71 9.34 -10.23
CA LEU A 659 -19.50 8.32 -10.91
C LEU A 659 -18.55 7.53 -11.79
N ALA A 660 -18.24 6.29 -11.40
CA ALA A 660 -17.24 5.48 -12.07
C ALA A 660 -17.81 4.13 -12.46
N LYS A 661 -17.15 3.45 -13.38
CA LYS A 661 -17.57 2.09 -13.72
C LYS A 661 -17.31 1.13 -12.57
N SER A 662 -16.22 1.33 -11.83
CA SER A 662 -15.92 0.60 -10.60
C SER A 662 -14.87 1.36 -9.80
N PHE A 663 -14.70 1.00 -8.53
CA PHE A 663 -13.76 1.64 -7.61
C PHE A 663 -12.76 0.64 -7.05
N ALA A 664 -11.55 1.12 -6.79
CA ALA A 664 -10.62 0.41 -5.94
C ALA A 664 -11.13 0.45 -4.50
N ARG A 665 -10.96 -0.64 -3.76
CA ARG A 665 -11.56 -0.80 -2.42
C ARG A 665 -11.22 0.32 -1.46
N ILE A 666 -9.93 0.58 -1.29
CA ILE A 666 -9.51 1.57 -0.29
C ILE A 666 -10.03 2.95 -0.66
N HIS A 667 -9.98 3.28 -1.95
CA HIS A 667 -10.40 4.62 -2.37
C HIS A 667 -11.90 4.81 -2.22
N GLU A 668 -12.69 3.77 -2.53
CA GLU A 668 -14.14 3.86 -2.32
C GLU A 668 -14.45 4.16 -0.86
N THR A 669 -13.77 3.45 0.05
CA THR A 669 -13.94 3.68 1.48
C THR A 669 -13.53 5.11 1.85
N ASN A 670 -12.42 5.59 1.30
CA ASN A 670 -11.97 6.94 1.60
C ASN A 670 -12.98 7.99 1.14
N LEU A 671 -13.58 7.79 -0.04
CA LEU A 671 -14.62 8.71 -0.52
C LEU A 671 -15.82 8.74 0.43
N LYS A 672 -16.27 7.57 0.87
CA LYS A 672 -17.41 7.49 1.79
C LYS A 672 -17.09 8.16 3.13
N LYS A 673 -15.87 7.94 3.64
CA LYS A 673 -15.45 8.55 4.91
C LYS A 673 -15.43 10.07 4.84
N GLN A 674 -15.14 10.62 3.69
CA GLN A 674 -15.07 12.09 3.54
C GLN A 674 -16.41 12.71 3.13
N GLY A 675 -17.48 11.92 3.13
CA GLY A 675 -18.82 12.45 2.86
C GLY A 675 -19.17 12.65 1.40
N MET A 676 -18.40 12.04 0.50
CA MET A 676 -18.68 12.10 -0.93
C MET A 676 -19.64 10.99 -1.35
N LEU A 677 -20.23 11.11 -2.53
CA LEU A 677 -21.00 10.04 -3.14
C LEU A 677 -20.11 9.29 -4.13
N ALA A 678 -19.88 8.03 -3.86
CA ALA A 678 -19.17 7.12 -4.77
C ALA A 678 -20.22 6.25 -5.44
N LEU A 679 -20.52 6.50 -6.72
CA LEU A 679 -21.59 5.84 -7.45
C LEU A 679 -21.02 5.12 -8.66
N THR A 680 -21.76 4.02 -9.08
CA THR A 680 -21.30 3.27 -10.25
C THR A 680 -22.38 3.20 -11.30
N UNK A 681 -21.92 3.23 -12.43
CA UNK A 681 -22.83 3.13 -13.52
C UNK A 681 -23.48 1.80 -13.44
N UNK A 682 -24.50 1.86 -13.72
CA UNK A 682 -25.30 0.77 -13.64
C UNK A 682 -24.69 -0.40 -14.11
N UNK A 683 -24.46 -0.71 -13.76
CA UNK A 683 -23.91 -1.71 -14.12
C UNK A 683 -24.40 -3.00 -14.19
N UNK A 684 -25.01 -3.01 -13.56
CA UNK A 684 -25.22 -4.30 -13.38
C UNK A 684 -25.61 -4.93 -14.59
N UNK A 685 -26.05 -5.29 -14.54
CA UNK A 685 -26.52 -6.02 -15.40
C UNK A 685 -26.27 -5.57 -16.76
N UNK A 686 -26.14 -5.78 -17.00
CA UNK A 686 -26.16 -5.68 -18.19
C UNK A 686 -25.96 -4.44 -18.62
N UNK A 687 -25.69 -4.13 -17.52
CA UNK A 687 -25.76 -3.26 -17.94
C UNK A 687 -25.49 -2.49 -18.83
N ASP A 688 -26.00 -1.62 -18.75
CA ASP A 688 -25.73 -0.76 -19.90
C ASP A 688 -24.40 -0.05 -19.72
N LYS A 689 -23.37 -0.70 -20.17
CA LYS A 689 -22.01 -0.12 -20.08
C LYS A 689 -21.87 1.15 -20.88
N ASP A 690 -22.87 1.45 -21.70
CA ASP A 690 -22.84 2.66 -22.52
C ASP A 690 -23.27 3.89 -21.77
N ASP A 691 -23.70 3.79 -20.51
CA ASP A 691 -24.05 4.98 -19.74
C ASP A 691 -22.87 5.95 -19.65
N TYR A 692 -21.66 5.42 -19.52
CA TYR A 692 -20.45 6.26 -19.53
C TYR A 692 -20.38 7.09 -20.82
N LYS A 693 -20.71 6.44 -21.94
CA LYS A 693 -20.66 7.10 -23.25
C LYS A 693 -21.71 8.19 -23.44
N LYS A 694 -22.79 8.15 -22.67
CA LYS A 694 -23.85 9.13 -22.79
C LYS A 694 -23.44 10.52 -22.27
N VAL A 695 -22.41 10.57 -21.41
CA VAL A 695 -22.00 11.80 -20.76
C VAL A 695 -21.19 12.67 -21.72
N ARG A 696 -21.64 13.92 -21.92
CA ARG A 696 -21.03 14.86 -22.84
C ARG A 696 -20.34 15.99 -22.08
N GLU A 697 -19.43 16.67 -22.76
CA GLU A 697 -18.54 17.64 -22.12
C GLU A 697 -19.27 18.81 -21.44
N GLU A 698 -20.34 19.26 -22.04
CA GLU A 698 -21.08 20.42 -21.50
C GLU A 698 -22.27 20.02 -20.63
N ASP A 699 -22.37 18.75 -20.29
CA ASP A 699 -23.52 18.28 -19.51
C ASP A 699 -23.55 18.88 -18.12
N LYS A 700 -24.80 19.07 -17.65
CA LYS A 700 -25.08 19.20 -16.24
C LYS A 700 -25.75 17.92 -15.79
N ILE A 701 -25.48 17.52 -14.57
CA ILE A 701 -25.91 16.20 -14.09
C ILE A 701 -26.57 16.36 -12.73
N SER A 702 -27.77 15.79 -12.59
CA SER A 702 -28.42 15.70 -11.29
C SER A 702 -28.31 14.29 -10.76
N ILE A 703 -28.18 14.18 -9.45
CA ILE A 703 -28.27 12.90 -8.75
C ILE A 703 -29.44 13.03 -7.79
N VAL A 704 -30.48 12.23 -8.02
CA VAL A 704 -31.72 12.34 -7.25
C VAL A 704 -32.07 11.00 -6.63
N GLY A 705 -32.89 11.03 -5.60
CA GLY A 705 -33.22 9.87 -4.77
C GLY A 705 -32.54 9.92 -3.43
N LEU A 706 -31.76 10.96 -3.14
CA LEU A 706 -31.02 11.05 -1.88
C LEU A 706 -31.93 11.19 -0.67
N LYS A 707 -33.11 11.74 -0.83
CA LYS A 707 -34.04 11.85 0.29
C LYS A 707 -34.52 10.48 0.76
N GLU A 708 -34.43 9.49 -0.10
CA GLU A 708 -34.75 8.09 0.24
C GLU A 708 -33.50 7.19 0.16
N PHE A 709 -32.33 7.78 0.39
CA PHE A 709 -31.04 7.07 0.33
C PHE A 709 -31.06 5.89 1.28
N ALA A 710 -30.88 4.68 0.77
CA ALA A 710 -30.98 3.46 1.56
C ALA A 710 -30.09 2.37 0.96
N PRO A 711 -29.62 1.42 1.79
CA PRO A 711 -28.81 0.33 1.26
C PRO A 711 -29.55 -0.44 0.17
N GLY A 712 -28.81 -0.74 -0.91
CA GLY A 712 -29.35 -1.53 -2.00
C GLY A 712 -30.34 -0.84 -2.91
N LYS A 713 -30.61 0.43 -2.66
CA LYS A 713 -31.58 1.18 -3.46
C LYS A 713 -30.85 2.13 -4.41
N PRO A 714 -30.95 1.91 -5.72
CA PRO A 714 -30.25 2.78 -6.67
C PRO A 714 -30.72 4.21 -6.61
N LEU A 715 -29.82 5.13 -6.97
CA LEU A 715 -30.16 6.53 -7.20
C LEU A 715 -30.33 6.73 -8.70
N THR A 716 -30.73 7.92 -9.09
CA THR A 716 -30.95 8.24 -10.51
C THR A 716 -30.03 9.39 -10.93
N ALA A 717 -29.33 9.21 -12.03
CA ALA A 717 -28.57 10.28 -12.67
C ALA A 717 -29.38 10.83 -13.83
N ILE A 718 -29.47 12.16 -13.91
CA ILE A 718 -30.17 12.85 -15.01
C ILE A 718 -29.12 13.69 -15.73
N LEU A 719 -28.94 13.45 -17.01
CA LEU A 719 -28.04 14.23 -17.85
C LEU A 719 -28.86 15.31 -18.58
N TYR A 720 -28.41 16.55 -18.45
CA TYR A 720 -28.98 17.67 -19.19
C TYR A 720 -27.97 18.11 -20.23
N HIS A 721 -28.21 17.75 -21.48
CA HIS A 721 -27.28 18.07 -22.57
C HIS A 721 -27.46 19.52 -23.05
N ALA A 722 -26.36 20.03 -23.62
CA ALA A 722 -26.38 21.42 -24.12
C ALA A 722 -27.42 21.66 -25.22
N ASP A 723 -27.79 20.61 -25.95
CA ASP A 723 -28.78 20.71 -27.03
C ASP A 723 -30.23 20.70 -26.51
N GLY A 724 -30.42 20.69 -25.20
CA GLY A 724 -31.71 20.69 -24.58
C GLY A 724 -32.34 19.33 -24.34
N THR A 725 -31.69 18.24 -24.80
CA THR A 725 -32.20 16.91 -24.53
C THR A 725 -31.79 16.43 -23.15
N GLU A 726 -32.52 15.49 -22.61
CA GLU A 726 -32.28 14.87 -21.34
C GLU A 726 -32.22 13.35 -21.47
N GLU A 727 -31.40 12.73 -20.64
CA GLU A 727 -31.36 11.27 -20.49
C GLU A 727 -31.24 10.96 -19.02
N SER A 728 -31.75 9.82 -18.60
CA SER A 728 -31.57 9.41 -17.21
C SER A 728 -31.25 7.92 -17.17
N PHE A 729 -30.56 7.54 -16.11
CA PHE A 729 -30.24 6.13 -15.86
C PHE A 729 -30.04 5.91 -14.38
N ALA A 730 -30.21 4.65 -13.95
CA ALA A 730 -29.98 4.27 -12.57
C ALA A 730 -28.48 4.22 -12.30
N VAL A 731 -28.10 4.64 -11.10
CA VAL A 731 -26.73 4.48 -10.64
C VAL A 731 -26.77 3.72 -9.32
N ASN A 732 -25.77 2.84 -9.14
CA ASN A 732 -25.69 1.97 -7.98
C ASN A 732 -24.72 2.51 -6.96
N HIS A 733 -24.79 1.97 -5.75
CA HIS A 733 -23.85 2.29 -4.69
C HIS A 733 -23.72 1.10 -3.75
N THR A 734 -22.73 1.13 -2.91
CA THR A 734 -22.49 0.08 -1.92
C THR A 734 -22.61 0.62 -0.49
N TYR A 735 -23.31 1.72 -0.29
CA TYR A 735 -23.47 2.31 1.04
C TYR A 735 -24.36 1.44 1.90
N ASN A 736 -23.92 1.17 3.13
CA ASN A 736 -24.75 0.59 4.15
C ASN A 736 -25.31 1.71 5.04
N GLU A 737 -26.05 1.34 6.07
CA GLU A 737 -26.71 2.34 6.92
C GLU A 737 -25.71 3.27 7.61
N LEU A 738 -24.61 2.72 8.11
CA LEU A 738 -23.59 3.52 8.78
C LEU A 738 -22.95 4.50 7.80
N GLN A 739 -22.65 4.04 6.60
CA GLN A 739 -22.00 4.89 5.58
C GLN A 739 -22.96 6.01 5.11
N ILE A 740 -24.25 5.72 5.06
CA ILE A 740 -25.25 6.76 4.74
C ILE A 740 -25.24 7.82 5.83
N LYS A 741 -25.11 7.41 7.10
CA LYS A 741 -24.97 8.39 8.18
C LYS A 741 -23.75 9.27 7.99
N TRP A 742 -22.63 8.70 7.53
CA TRP A 742 -21.43 9.48 7.24
C TRP A 742 -21.74 10.55 6.20
N PHE A 743 -22.40 10.16 5.13
CA PHE A 743 -22.76 11.11 4.08
C PHE A 743 -23.61 12.23 4.64
N LYS A 744 -24.65 11.90 5.41
CA LYS A 744 -25.55 12.90 5.95
C LYS A 744 -24.87 13.84 6.93
N ALA A 745 -23.94 13.32 7.72
CA ALA A 745 -23.19 14.13 8.70
C ALA A 745 -22.10 14.98 8.07
N GLY A 746 -21.73 14.70 6.83
CA GLY A 746 -20.70 15.44 6.12
C GLY A 746 -19.36 14.72 6.08
N ALA A 747 -19.12 13.79 7.00
CA ALA A 747 -17.94 12.94 7.04
C ALA A 747 -18.12 11.94 8.17
N ALA A 748 -17.36 10.84 8.12
CA ALA A 748 -17.40 9.85 9.19
C ALA A 748 -17.02 10.45 10.54
N LEU A 749 -16.01 11.31 10.55
CA LEU A 749 -15.56 11.93 11.80
C LEU A 749 -16.68 12.79 12.43
N ASN A 750 -17.46 13.48 11.61
CA ASN A 750 -18.58 14.27 12.11
C ASN A 750 -19.65 13.40 12.75
N ALA A 751 -19.91 12.24 12.16
CA ALA A 751 -20.90 11.30 12.68
C ALA A 751 -20.51 10.71 14.03
N ALA A 752 -19.20 10.68 14.30
CA ALA A 752 -18.66 10.10 15.53
C ALA A 752 -18.71 11.04 16.73
N ARG A 753 -18.90 12.35 16.52
CA ARG A 753 -18.92 13.33 17.60
C ARG A 753 -20.19 13.29 18.40
#